data_8e0b13a532e5a63a6289b1b152a6fc38
#
_entry.id   8e0b13a532e5a63a6289b1b152a6fc38
#
_cell.length_a   1.000
_cell.length_b   1.000
_cell.length_c   1.000
_cell.angle_alpha   90.00
_cell.angle_beta   90.00
_cell.angle_gamma   90.00
#
_symmetry.space_group_name_H-M   'P 1'
#
loop_
_entity.id
_entity.type
_entity.pdbx_description
1 polymer ?
#
loop_
_entity_poly.entity_id
_entity_poly.type
_entity_poly.pdbx_seq_one_letter_code
_entity_poly.pdbx_strand_id
1 'polypeptide(L)'
;MLRHLSLIFLLFCLTFTLTWAEDSGKKVKGRVCDENKQPIIGANVYWEGTQNGTTSYVDGNFELERKGDSKNLVVSYIGYMTEVTPVDEKDDAMQIILKGEIALDEVVVSERKMGTIASRTSVLQTQKITYDEICRAACCNLAESFETNPSVDVSYSDAATGARQIKLLGLAGTYVQMLTENYPNFRGAASLYGLDYVPGAWMESIQVSKGTSSVKNGYEALAGQINVEFKKPPTADIFSANVFASDAGRYEGNADASWHINDKLSTGLLVHYSNDKMQHDGNDDGFLDTPLREQVNVMNRWYHKLDKDVAQYVVRYLHYSLTGGQDTKHHDFTDPYRIHLNTNRAELFTKQAYIIDKEKVESVALILSGSYHEQKSRYDRTPYNVYQNNVYASLLYEKEFTPMHSLSTGLSMNYDGFDENLVQYAGGESVRHAYDRTEVVPGAYAQYTFNLNDKLILLAGVRADYSTLYDFFVTTRVHIKYNPFDWFHIRASAGKGFRTANVLAENNFLLSSSRKMYIADNLDQEEAWNTGLNLSFYIPLFGKELSLSGEWYYTDFLKQIVVDMDSDPHAVRFYNLDGRSYSNSFQVEASYPFFRGFTLTAAYRYTDAKTDYRNEEGVAHRLKKPFVSDYKGLLTASYQTPLKKWQFDLTSQFNGGGRMPTPDASNPLWEPNFKAYTVVNAQITKYFRQWSIYVGAENLFNYKQPNPIIDASNPRGDNFDGSMVWGPVHGRKIYAGIRFNISRD
;
A
#
# COMPACT_ATOMS: atom_id res chain seq x y z
N MET A 1 28.26 -20.74 -24.65
CA MET A 1 27.44 -19.58 -24.35
C MET A 1 27.95 -18.75 -23.16
N LEU A 2 28.47 -19.35 -22.09
CA LEU A 2 29.07 -18.61 -20.95
C LEU A 2 30.39 -17.85 -21.25
N ARG A 3 31.18 -18.32 -22.25
CA ARG A 3 32.46 -17.66 -22.61
C ARG A 3 32.29 -16.31 -23.37
N HIS A 4 31.17 -16.08 -24.00
CA HIS A 4 30.89 -14.82 -24.73
C HIS A 4 30.29 -13.74 -23.84
N LEU A 5 29.59 -14.11 -22.75
CA LEU A 5 29.11 -13.15 -21.77
C LEU A 5 30.23 -12.50 -20.92
N SER A 6 31.29 -13.30 -20.63
CA SER A 6 32.46 -12.79 -19.89
C SER A 6 33.27 -11.78 -20.70
N LEU A 7 33.31 -11.92 -22.03
CA LEU A 7 34.03 -11.00 -22.92
C LEU A 7 33.27 -9.66 -23.07
N ILE A 8 31.94 -9.69 -23.09
CA ILE A 8 31.08 -8.50 -23.17
C ILE A 8 31.14 -7.71 -21.87
N PHE A 9 31.21 -8.39 -20.72
CA PHE A 9 31.35 -7.75 -19.41
C PHE A 9 32.75 -7.12 -19.24
N LEU A 10 33.81 -7.77 -19.77
CA LEU A 10 35.17 -7.21 -19.74
C LEU A 10 35.35 -6.03 -20.71
N LEU A 11 34.71 -6.05 -21.89
CA LEU A 11 34.69 -4.91 -22.81
C LEU A 11 33.89 -3.71 -22.26
N PHE A 12 32.86 -3.96 -21.48
CA PHE A 12 32.07 -2.89 -20.83
C PHE A 12 32.83 -2.20 -19.70
N CYS A 13 33.74 -2.92 -19.02
CA CYS A 13 34.61 -2.35 -17.98
C CYS A 13 35.82 -1.57 -18.51
N LEU A 14 36.22 -1.76 -19.78
CA LEU A 14 37.42 -1.15 -20.35
C LEU A 14 37.18 0.16 -21.11
N THR A 15 35.93 0.62 -21.24
CA THR A 15 35.61 1.88 -21.93
C THR A 15 35.28 3.05 -21.00
N PHE A 16 35.45 2.91 -19.67
CA PHE A 16 35.16 3.96 -18.71
C PHE A 16 36.44 4.67 -18.18
N THR A 17 37.30 5.17 -19.10
CA THR A 17 38.21 6.26 -18.79
C THR A 17 37.70 7.51 -19.47
N LEU A 18 36.64 8.11 -18.94
CA LEU A 18 36.20 9.44 -19.29
C LEU A 18 36.85 10.43 -18.31
N THR A 19 37.72 11.26 -18.84
CA THR A 19 38.29 12.44 -18.20
C THR A 19 37.17 13.34 -17.70
N TRP A 20 37.12 13.54 -16.40
CA TRP A 20 36.26 14.53 -15.75
C TRP A 20 36.86 15.92 -16.07
N ALA A 21 36.14 16.70 -16.86
CA ALA A 21 36.30 18.13 -16.87
C ALA A 21 35.47 18.67 -15.70
N GLU A 22 36.13 19.18 -14.66
CA GLU A 22 35.48 19.99 -13.63
C GLU A 22 34.99 21.28 -14.30
N ASP A 23 33.70 21.33 -14.57
CA ASP A 23 33.01 22.59 -14.83
C ASP A 23 32.76 23.23 -13.45
N SER A 24 33.49 24.26 -13.13
CA SER A 24 33.36 25.03 -11.88
C SER A 24 32.08 25.86 -11.94
N GLY A 25 30.92 25.21 -11.75
CA GLY A 25 29.63 25.87 -11.64
C GLY A 25 29.63 26.86 -10.46
N LYS A 26 29.04 28.05 -10.63
CA LYS A 26 28.84 29.03 -9.55
C LYS A 26 28.11 28.33 -8.37
N LYS A 27 28.71 28.45 -7.18
CA LYS A 27 28.15 27.90 -5.95
C LYS A 27 27.36 28.97 -5.22
N VAL A 28 26.18 28.57 -4.71
CA VAL A 28 25.40 29.39 -3.78
C VAL A 28 25.72 28.95 -2.36
N LYS A 29 25.95 29.93 -1.48
CA LYS A 29 26.25 29.74 -0.07
C LYS A 29 25.15 30.37 0.76
N GLY A 30 24.83 29.77 1.88
CA GLY A 30 23.84 30.32 2.80
C GLY A 30 23.91 29.67 4.18
N ARG A 31 23.04 30.14 5.07
CA ARG A 31 22.91 29.62 6.42
C ARG A 31 21.44 29.34 6.71
N VAL A 32 21.12 28.15 7.19
CA VAL A 32 19.80 27.75 7.64
C VAL A 32 19.71 27.92 9.14
N CYS A 33 18.68 28.65 9.60
CA CYS A 33 18.44 28.92 11.02
C CYS A 33 16.96 28.70 11.35
N ASP A 34 16.65 28.55 12.62
CA ASP A 34 15.29 28.65 13.15
C ASP A 34 14.85 30.12 13.38
N GLU A 35 13.63 30.32 13.87
CA GLU A 35 13.05 31.62 14.20
C GLU A 35 13.82 32.36 15.31
N ASN A 36 14.60 31.63 16.12
CA ASN A 36 15.47 32.17 17.17
C ASN A 36 16.91 32.42 16.67
N LYS A 37 17.15 32.30 15.35
CA LYS A 37 18.46 32.43 14.70
C LYS A 37 19.49 31.37 15.13
N GLN A 38 19.02 30.24 15.72
CA GLN A 38 19.90 29.09 15.99
C GLN A 38 20.15 28.33 14.69
N PRO A 39 21.38 27.85 14.46
CA PRO A 39 21.71 27.10 13.26
C PRO A 39 20.95 25.77 13.23
N ILE A 40 20.34 25.43 12.10
CA ILE A 40 19.74 24.13 11.88
C ILE A 40 20.76 23.26 11.16
N ILE A 41 21.14 22.16 11.81
CA ILE A 41 22.13 21.20 11.32
C ILE A 41 21.41 20.12 10.53
N GLY A 42 21.89 19.76 9.32
CA GLY A 42 21.32 18.69 8.52
C GLY A 42 20.02 19.04 7.80
N ALA A 43 19.67 20.34 7.68
CA ALA A 43 18.56 20.76 6.84
C ALA A 43 18.88 20.45 5.36
N ASN A 44 17.94 19.82 4.67
CA ASN A 44 18.07 19.56 3.24
C ASN A 44 17.90 20.87 2.46
N VAL A 45 18.87 21.17 1.61
CA VAL A 45 18.88 22.37 0.74
C VAL A 45 19.05 21.90 -0.69
N TYR A 46 18.07 22.18 -1.57
CA TYR A 46 18.12 21.71 -2.95
C TYR A 46 17.40 22.66 -3.90
N TRP A 47 17.74 22.60 -5.19
CA TRP A 47 17.10 23.40 -6.21
C TRP A 47 15.71 22.83 -6.55
N GLU A 48 14.69 23.70 -6.55
CA GLU A 48 13.30 23.32 -6.85
C GLU A 48 13.19 22.56 -8.18
N GLY A 49 12.50 21.42 -8.14
CA GLY A 49 12.34 20.56 -9.33
C GLY A 49 13.60 19.82 -9.77
N THR A 50 14.68 19.85 -8.96
CA THR A 50 15.92 19.10 -9.22
C THR A 50 16.25 18.17 -8.06
N GLN A 51 17.17 17.26 -8.26
CA GLN A 51 17.75 16.44 -7.18
C GLN A 51 19.13 16.93 -6.77
N ASN A 52 19.55 18.10 -7.26
CA ASN A 52 20.79 18.72 -6.86
C ASN A 52 20.59 19.43 -5.51
N GLY A 53 21.13 18.85 -4.45
CA GLY A 53 20.95 19.32 -3.09
C GLY A 53 22.17 19.02 -2.23
N THR A 54 22.20 19.66 -1.06
CA THR A 54 23.17 19.47 0.01
C THR A 54 22.46 19.50 1.34
N THR A 55 23.18 19.27 2.44
CA THR A 55 22.67 19.47 3.80
C THR A 55 23.44 20.60 4.48
N SER A 56 22.80 21.31 5.39
CA SER A 56 23.46 22.32 6.21
C SER A 56 24.42 21.68 7.21
N TYR A 57 25.60 22.32 7.41
CA TYR A 57 26.66 21.89 8.32
C TYR A 57 26.32 22.22 9.79
N VAL A 58 27.21 21.88 10.71
CA VAL A 58 27.09 22.08 12.18
C VAL A 58 26.82 23.54 12.58
N ASP A 59 27.25 24.48 11.80
CA ASP A 59 27.04 25.92 11.97
C ASP A 59 25.81 26.45 11.21
N GLY A 60 25.02 25.54 10.60
CA GLY A 60 23.88 25.86 9.75
C GLY A 60 24.24 26.29 8.34
N ASN A 61 25.52 26.44 8.01
CA ASN A 61 25.96 26.85 6.68
C ASN A 61 25.76 25.75 5.65
N PHE A 62 25.54 26.13 4.40
CA PHE A 62 25.47 25.21 3.26
C PHE A 62 26.18 25.81 2.05
N GLU A 63 26.64 24.93 1.18
CA GLU A 63 27.21 25.28 -0.12
C GLU A 63 26.65 24.33 -1.18
N LEU A 64 26.01 24.88 -2.23
CA LEU A 64 25.35 24.11 -3.26
C LEU A 64 25.69 24.64 -4.66
N GLU A 65 26.11 23.74 -5.56
CA GLU A 65 26.37 24.10 -6.95
C GLU A 65 25.04 24.42 -7.67
N ARG A 66 25.07 25.46 -8.51
CA ARG A 66 23.97 25.83 -9.37
C ARG A 66 23.97 24.93 -10.59
N LYS A 67 23.09 23.92 -10.60
CA LYS A 67 22.88 23.03 -11.75
C LYS A 67 21.40 23.09 -12.16
N GLY A 68 21.14 23.49 -13.42
CA GLY A 68 19.79 23.56 -14.01
C GLY A 68 19.21 24.99 -14.02
N ASP A 69 17.99 25.12 -14.54
CA ASP A 69 17.27 26.38 -14.77
C ASP A 69 16.44 26.87 -13.57
N SER A 70 16.47 26.16 -12.44
CA SER A 70 15.72 26.55 -11.26
C SER A 70 16.29 27.79 -10.59
N LYS A 71 15.40 28.71 -10.25
CA LYS A 71 15.74 29.95 -9.52
C LYS A 71 15.37 29.88 -8.05
N ASN A 72 14.72 28.83 -7.61
CA ASN A 72 14.25 28.68 -6.24
C ASN A 72 15.05 27.61 -5.51
N LEU A 73 15.48 27.92 -4.30
CA LEU A 73 16.05 27.01 -3.33
C LEU A 73 14.96 26.53 -2.38
N VAL A 74 14.84 25.23 -2.23
CA VAL A 74 13.95 24.61 -1.24
C VAL A 74 14.78 24.15 -0.07
N VAL A 75 14.38 24.57 1.13
CA VAL A 75 15.04 24.18 2.38
C VAL A 75 14.02 23.50 3.27
N SER A 76 14.33 22.29 3.70
CA SER A 76 13.46 21.50 4.55
C SER A 76 14.22 20.82 5.67
N TYR A 77 13.62 20.74 6.83
CA TYR A 77 14.17 20.06 8.00
C TYR A 77 13.05 19.45 8.85
N ILE A 78 13.33 18.35 9.53
CA ILE A 78 12.39 17.64 10.36
C ILE A 78 11.86 18.56 11.46
N GLY A 79 10.52 18.72 11.54
CA GLY A 79 9.89 19.61 12.53
C GLY A 79 9.80 21.07 12.12
N TYR A 80 10.16 21.42 10.89
CA TYR A 80 10.05 22.77 10.35
C TYR A 80 9.27 22.82 9.05
N MET A 81 8.57 23.93 8.82
CA MET A 81 7.91 24.18 7.53
C MET A 81 8.96 24.31 6.43
N THR A 82 8.71 23.68 5.30
CA THR A 82 9.58 23.83 4.12
C THR A 82 9.53 25.26 3.60
N GLU A 83 10.69 25.89 3.45
CA GLU A 83 10.83 27.25 2.93
C GLU A 83 11.33 27.19 1.48
N VAL A 84 10.70 27.98 0.61
CA VAL A 84 11.09 28.14 -0.79
C VAL A 84 11.59 29.58 -1.00
N THR A 85 12.88 29.74 -1.24
CA THR A 85 13.53 31.03 -1.36
C THR A 85 14.02 31.28 -2.78
N PRO A 86 13.59 32.34 -3.47
CA PRO A 86 14.16 32.69 -4.76
C PRO A 86 15.59 33.16 -4.61
N VAL A 87 16.46 32.73 -5.53
CA VAL A 87 17.89 33.06 -5.52
C VAL A 87 18.26 33.82 -6.80
N ASP A 88 18.70 35.04 -6.66
CA ASP A 88 19.21 35.83 -7.76
C ASP A 88 20.69 35.49 -8.07
N GLU A 89 21.13 35.82 -9.29
CA GLU A 89 22.52 35.53 -9.74
C GLU A 89 23.61 36.24 -8.94
N LYS A 90 23.25 37.21 -8.09
CA LYS A 90 24.15 38.03 -7.29
C LYS A 90 24.17 37.66 -5.81
N ASP A 91 23.38 36.71 -5.38
CA ASP A 91 23.31 36.32 -3.96
C ASP A 91 24.44 35.36 -3.62
N ASP A 92 25.50 35.89 -3.05
CA ASP A 92 26.70 35.12 -2.61
C ASP A 92 26.54 34.57 -1.17
N ALA A 93 25.62 35.08 -0.36
CA ALA A 93 25.33 34.58 1.00
C ALA A 93 23.88 34.93 1.41
N MET A 94 23.09 33.91 1.74
CA MET A 94 21.72 34.09 2.16
C MET A 94 21.46 33.47 3.53
N GLN A 95 20.52 34.03 4.28
CA GLN A 95 20.04 33.46 5.52
C GLN A 95 18.60 32.98 5.30
N ILE A 96 18.37 31.69 5.51
CA ILE A 96 17.06 31.04 5.36
C ILE A 96 16.58 30.67 6.76
N ILE A 97 15.39 31.17 7.13
CA ILE A 97 14.80 30.94 8.44
C ILE A 97 13.66 29.94 8.27
N LEU A 98 13.83 28.74 8.83
CA LEU A 98 12.76 27.76 8.88
C LEU A 98 11.87 28.01 10.09
N LYS A 99 10.55 27.96 9.87
CA LYS A 99 9.54 28.06 10.93
C LYS A 99 9.21 26.66 11.44
N GLY A 100 9.16 26.51 12.77
CA GLY A 100 8.89 25.22 13.38
C GLY A 100 7.54 24.65 12.99
N GLU A 101 7.50 23.44 12.47
CA GLU A 101 6.31 22.67 12.23
C GLU A 101 6.26 21.48 13.21
N ILE A 102 5.16 21.37 13.95
CA ILE A 102 4.98 20.27 14.89
C ILE A 102 4.29 19.13 14.16
N ALA A 103 5.05 18.24 13.58
CA ALA A 103 4.53 17.00 12.99
C ALA A 103 5.00 15.79 13.82
N LEU A 104 4.05 15.01 14.30
CA LEU A 104 4.25 13.72 14.99
C LEU A 104 4.36 12.55 14.03
N ASP A 105 4.60 12.79 12.79
CA ASP A 105 4.85 11.77 11.77
C ASP A 105 6.13 12.09 11.05
N GLU A 106 6.78 11.03 10.54
CA GLU A 106 7.89 11.12 9.61
C GLU A 106 7.63 12.27 8.62
N VAL A 107 8.48 13.32 8.67
CA VAL A 107 8.26 14.52 7.88
C VAL A 107 8.21 14.16 6.42
N VAL A 108 7.05 14.20 5.90
CA VAL A 108 6.81 14.12 4.48
C VAL A 108 6.98 15.51 3.92
N VAL A 109 8.13 15.77 3.30
CA VAL A 109 8.33 16.97 2.49
C VAL A 109 7.22 17.04 1.46
N SER A 110 6.31 17.99 1.61
CA SER A 110 5.18 18.19 0.69
C SER A 110 5.62 18.93 -0.58
N GLU A 111 6.65 18.46 -1.25
CA GLU A 111 6.77 18.75 -2.67
C GLU A 111 5.86 17.80 -3.43
N ARG A 112 4.99 18.32 -4.26
CA ARG A 112 4.22 17.54 -5.25
C ARG A 112 5.20 16.97 -6.29
N LYS A 113 6.07 16.04 -5.87
CA LYS A 113 6.93 15.29 -6.79
C LYS A 113 6.07 14.25 -7.48
N MET A 114 6.13 14.24 -8.80
CA MET A 114 5.46 13.24 -9.60
C MET A 114 6.13 11.88 -9.42
N GLY A 115 5.33 10.84 -9.23
CA GLY A 115 5.76 9.45 -9.22
C GLY A 115 5.82 8.79 -7.85
N THR A 116 6.16 7.52 -7.84
CA THR A 116 6.49 6.77 -6.64
C THR A 116 7.88 7.19 -6.18
N ILE A 117 7.97 7.70 -4.96
CA ILE A 117 9.22 8.23 -4.40
C ILE A 117 9.76 7.23 -3.38
N ALA A 118 10.93 6.67 -3.65
CA ALA A 118 11.67 5.93 -2.64
C ALA A 118 12.28 6.91 -1.63
N SER A 119 12.03 6.72 -0.34
CA SER A 119 12.63 7.57 0.70
C SER A 119 14.14 7.40 0.71
N ARG A 120 14.88 8.51 0.54
CA ARG A 120 16.35 8.52 0.63
C ARG A 120 16.83 8.65 2.07
N THR A 121 16.03 9.26 2.94
CA THR A 121 16.40 9.56 4.33
C THR A 121 15.97 8.43 5.28
N SER A 122 14.84 7.80 5.06
CA SER A 122 14.34 6.73 5.91
C SER A 122 15.29 5.52 5.97
N VAL A 123 15.43 4.95 7.18
CA VAL A 123 16.10 3.66 7.41
C VAL A 123 15.27 2.52 6.85
N LEU A 124 13.95 2.62 6.99
CA LEU A 124 12.99 1.68 6.41
C LEU A 124 12.96 1.82 4.89
N GLN A 125 12.87 0.69 4.19
CA GLN A 125 12.65 0.71 2.74
C GLN A 125 11.19 1.07 2.46
N THR A 126 10.91 2.36 2.39
CA THR A 126 9.56 2.89 2.18
C THR A 126 9.46 3.58 0.82
N GLN A 127 8.45 3.22 0.06
CA GLN A 127 8.03 3.89 -1.16
C GLN A 127 6.77 4.71 -0.89
N LYS A 128 6.76 5.98 -1.26
CA LYS A 128 5.60 6.86 -1.18
C LYS A 128 4.96 7.01 -2.55
N ILE A 129 3.70 6.60 -2.68
CA ILE A 129 2.84 6.88 -3.83
C ILE A 129 2.13 8.20 -3.51
N THR A 130 2.42 9.24 -4.27
CA THR A 130 1.86 10.58 -4.06
C THR A 130 0.46 10.72 -4.67
N TYR A 131 -0.29 11.76 -4.28
CA TYR A 131 -1.58 12.08 -4.88
C TYR A 131 -1.51 12.22 -6.41
N ASP A 132 -0.43 12.85 -6.93
CA ASP A 132 -0.23 12.99 -8.37
C ASP A 132 -0.08 11.62 -9.07
N GLU A 133 0.57 10.63 -8.42
CA GLU A 133 0.67 9.26 -8.93
C GLU A 133 -0.69 8.54 -8.89
N ILE A 134 -1.43 8.69 -7.78
CA ILE A 134 -2.79 8.16 -7.65
C ILE A 134 -3.70 8.70 -8.77
N CYS A 135 -3.56 9.97 -9.13
CA CYS A 135 -4.32 10.60 -10.20
C CYS A 135 -3.99 10.10 -11.62
N ARG A 136 -2.80 9.50 -11.85
CA ARG A 136 -2.38 8.98 -13.17
C ARG A 136 -3.16 7.74 -13.61
N ALA A 137 -3.57 6.91 -12.68
CA ALA A 137 -4.35 5.72 -12.96
C ALA A 137 -5.86 5.95 -12.78
N ALA A 138 -6.31 7.21 -12.63
CA ALA A 138 -7.70 7.58 -12.29
C ALA A 138 -8.28 6.73 -11.15
N CYS A 139 -7.44 6.45 -10.15
CA CYS A 139 -7.74 5.52 -9.06
C CYS A 139 -8.98 5.94 -8.31
N CYS A 140 -10.03 5.13 -8.37
CA CYS A 140 -11.26 5.34 -7.67
C CYS A 140 -11.20 4.83 -6.22
N ASN A 141 -10.31 3.85 -5.95
CA ASN A 141 -10.12 3.27 -4.63
C ASN A 141 -8.65 2.89 -4.37
N LEU A 142 -8.37 2.40 -3.15
CA LEU A 142 -7.02 2.03 -2.75
C LEU A 142 -6.44 0.87 -3.59
N ALA A 143 -7.24 -0.12 -3.99
CA ALA A 143 -6.77 -1.23 -4.81
C ALA A 143 -6.19 -0.75 -6.16
N GLU A 144 -6.91 0.14 -6.84
CA GLU A 144 -6.52 0.69 -8.14
C GLU A 144 -5.25 1.55 -8.05
N SER A 145 -4.96 2.12 -6.87
CA SER A 145 -3.77 2.95 -6.64
C SER A 145 -2.43 2.20 -6.75
N PHE A 146 -2.46 0.87 -6.73
CA PHE A 146 -1.25 0.05 -6.87
C PHE A 146 -0.97 -0.41 -8.31
N GLU A 147 -1.81 -0.09 -9.28
CA GLU A 147 -1.63 -0.54 -10.67
C GLU A 147 -0.34 -0.04 -11.32
N THR A 148 0.15 1.12 -10.90
CA THR A 148 1.43 1.69 -11.35
C THR A 148 2.61 1.32 -10.44
N ASN A 149 2.39 0.54 -9.36
CA ASN A 149 3.41 0.17 -8.40
C ASN A 149 3.93 -1.26 -8.67
N PRO A 150 5.26 -1.47 -8.85
CA PRO A 150 5.81 -2.79 -9.14
C PRO A 150 5.86 -3.71 -7.92
N SER A 151 5.71 -3.17 -6.71
CA SER A 151 5.94 -3.89 -5.46
C SER A 151 4.69 -4.58 -4.94
N VAL A 152 3.51 -4.00 -5.21
CA VAL A 152 2.22 -4.51 -4.75
C VAL A 152 1.45 -5.08 -5.94
N ASP A 153 1.02 -6.33 -5.83
CA ASP A 153 0.11 -6.93 -6.78
C ASP A 153 -1.32 -6.77 -6.29
N VAL A 154 -2.22 -6.47 -7.19
CA VAL A 154 -3.65 -6.52 -6.95
C VAL A 154 -4.25 -7.61 -7.82
N SER A 155 -5.03 -8.48 -7.22
CA SER A 155 -5.73 -9.56 -7.92
C SER A 155 -7.15 -9.69 -7.36
N TYR A 156 -8.06 -10.23 -8.18
CA TYR A 156 -9.37 -10.62 -7.69
C TYR A 156 -9.25 -11.87 -6.82
N SER A 157 -10.06 -11.97 -5.77
CA SER A 157 -10.17 -13.15 -4.91
C SER A 157 -11.14 -14.17 -5.49
N ASP A 158 -12.21 -13.66 -6.09
CA ASP A 158 -13.24 -14.44 -6.79
C ASP A 158 -13.89 -13.62 -7.89
N ALA A 159 -14.53 -14.31 -8.85
CA ALA A 159 -15.18 -13.70 -9.99
C ALA A 159 -16.58 -13.15 -9.65
N ALA A 160 -17.29 -13.76 -8.72
CA ALA A 160 -18.70 -13.45 -8.47
C ALA A 160 -18.89 -12.21 -7.57
N THR A 161 -18.03 -11.99 -6.58
CA THR A 161 -18.07 -10.77 -5.75
C THR A 161 -17.11 -9.71 -6.25
N GLY A 162 -16.11 -10.09 -7.06
CA GLY A 162 -15.07 -9.18 -7.52
C GLY A 162 -14.26 -8.55 -6.39
N ALA A 163 -14.17 -9.22 -5.22
CA ALA A 163 -13.33 -8.81 -4.11
C ALA A 163 -11.87 -8.75 -4.56
N ARG A 164 -11.13 -7.74 -4.10
CA ARG A 164 -9.73 -7.54 -4.48
C ARG A 164 -8.80 -7.77 -3.32
N GLN A 165 -7.73 -8.48 -3.56
CA GLN A 165 -6.65 -8.71 -2.60
C GLN A 165 -5.34 -8.15 -3.12
N ILE A 166 -4.54 -7.63 -2.19
CA ILE A 166 -3.13 -7.31 -2.48
C ILE A 166 -2.26 -8.52 -2.21
N LYS A 167 -1.11 -8.57 -2.90
CA LYS A 167 -0.01 -9.48 -2.58
C LYS A 167 1.26 -8.65 -2.49
N LEU A 168 2.07 -8.90 -1.47
CA LEU A 168 3.35 -8.25 -1.27
C LEU A 168 4.41 -9.35 -1.04
N LEU A 169 5.52 -9.29 -1.78
CA LEU A 169 6.58 -10.30 -1.72
C LEU A 169 6.07 -11.73 -2.01
N GLY A 170 5.04 -11.89 -2.85
CA GLY A 170 4.42 -13.18 -3.16
C GLY A 170 3.54 -13.77 -2.05
N LEU A 171 3.23 -12.98 -1.02
CA LEU A 171 2.38 -13.36 0.11
C LEU A 171 1.04 -12.62 0.05
N ALA A 172 -0.02 -13.25 0.56
CA ALA A 172 -1.36 -12.68 0.62
C ALA A 172 -1.39 -11.39 1.44
N GLY A 173 -2.34 -10.50 1.13
CA GLY A 173 -2.50 -9.21 1.79
C GLY A 173 -2.78 -9.30 3.29
N THR A 174 -3.26 -10.44 3.78
CA THR A 174 -3.43 -10.72 5.21
C THR A 174 -2.11 -10.70 6.00
N TYR A 175 -0.96 -10.89 5.32
CA TYR A 175 0.38 -10.78 5.92
C TYR A 175 0.97 -9.36 5.82
N VAL A 176 0.24 -8.42 5.22
CA VAL A 176 0.59 -7.01 5.12
C VAL A 176 -0.19 -6.24 6.16
N GLN A 177 0.50 -5.54 7.05
CA GLN A 177 -0.16 -4.69 8.02
C GLN A 177 -0.75 -3.46 7.33
N MET A 178 -2.07 -3.33 7.37
CA MET A 178 -2.78 -2.16 6.85
C MET A 178 -2.90 -1.11 7.95
N LEU A 179 -2.44 0.10 7.66
CA LEU A 179 -2.53 1.25 8.55
C LEU A 179 -3.29 2.40 7.88
N THR A 180 -3.93 3.19 8.69
CA THR A 180 -4.42 4.52 8.33
C THR A 180 -3.77 5.52 9.29
N GLU A 181 -3.04 6.50 8.77
CA GLU A 181 -2.36 7.52 9.60
C GLU A 181 -1.57 6.91 10.78
N ASN A 182 -0.87 5.79 10.51
CA ASN A 182 -0.02 5.02 11.43
C ASN A 182 -0.76 4.30 12.59
N TYR A 183 -2.07 4.06 12.50
CA TYR A 183 -2.76 3.12 13.37
C TYR A 183 -3.32 1.92 12.59
N PRO A 184 -3.37 0.70 13.17
CA PRO A 184 -3.90 -0.48 12.49
C PRO A 184 -5.36 -0.29 12.08
N ASN A 185 -5.67 -0.56 10.80
CA ASN A 185 -7.02 -0.45 10.25
C ASN A 185 -7.24 -1.52 9.18
N PHE A 186 -8.48 -1.73 8.73
CA PHE A 186 -8.86 -2.68 7.67
C PHE A 186 -8.34 -4.10 7.91
N ARG A 187 -8.41 -4.56 9.15
CA ARG A 187 -8.05 -5.91 9.57
C ARG A 187 -9.30 -6.73 9.91
N GLY A 188 -9.15 -8.06 10.03
CA GLY A 188 -10.25 -8.95 10.37
C GLY A 188 -11.39 -8.90 9.36
N ALA A 189 -12.62 -8.59 9.80
CA ALA A 189 -13.81 -8.55 8.96
C ALA A 189 -13.72 -7.53 7.81
N ALA A 190 -12.95 -6.45 7.99
CA ALA A 190 -12.75 -5.44 6.96
C ALA A 190 -11.64 -5.79 5.95
N SER A 191 -10.87 -6.86 6.14
CA SER A 191 -9.66 -7.13 5.34
C SER A 191 -9.96 -7.41 3.87
N LEU A 192 -11.00 -8.17 3.57
CA LEU A 192 -11.31 -8.62 2.20
C LEU A 192 -11.78 -7.47 1.28
N TYR A 193 -12.65 -6.59 1.79
CA TYR A 193 -13.21 -5.48 1.01
C TYR A 193 -12.62 -4.11 1.40
N GLY A 194 -11.69 -4.07 2.36
CA GLY A 194 -11.12 -2.83 2.91
C GLY A 194 -10.44 -1.93 1.88
N LEU A 195 -9.90 -2.51 0.80
CA LEU A 195 -9.29 -1.77 -0.29
C LEU A 195 -10.32 -0.94 -1.08
N ASP A 196 -11.56 -1.43 -1.22
CA ASP A 196 -12.65 -0.72 -1.87
C ASP A 196 -13.25 0.37 -0.98
N TYR A 197 -13.10 0.26 0.36
CA TYR A 197 -13.65 1.22 1.32
C TYR A 197 -12.92 2.58 1.33
N VAL A 198 -11.76 2.68 0.71
CA VAL A 198 -10.94 3.89 0.71
C VAL A 198 -11.04 4.62 -0.62
N PRO A 199 -11.77 5.76 -0.69
CA PRO A 199 -11.87 6.54 -1.92
C PRO A 199 -10.52 7.11 -2.35
N GLY A 200 -10.17 6.99 -3.62
CA GLY A 200 -8.92 7.48 -4.19
C GLY A 200 -8.73 8.99 -4.01
N ALA A 201 -9.81 9.76 -4.18
CA ALA A 201 -9.79 11.21 -4.06
C ALA A 201 -9.50 11.73 -2.64
N TRP A 202 -9.67 10.89 -1.59
CA TRP A 202 -9.41 11.26 -0.20
C TRP A 202 -7.96 11.10 0.22
N MET A 203 -7.19 10.27 -0.52
CA MET A 203 -5.82 9.95 -0.19
C MET A 203 -4.88 11.10 -0.55
N GLU A 204 -4.04 11.50 0.38
CA GLU A 204 -2.91 12.39 0.15
C GLU A 204 -1.69 11.60 -0.33
N SER A 205 -1.47 10.45 0.27
CA SER A 205 -0.41 9.53 -0.13
C SER A 205 -0.62 8.13 0.42
N ILE A 206 0.08 7.16 -0.17
CA ILE A 206 0.19 5.80 0.32
C ILE A 206 1.67 5.50 0.54
N GLN A 207 2.01 4.96 1.70
CA GLN A 207 3.36 4.53 2.03
C GLN A 207 3.40 3.00 2.02
N VAL A 208 4.29 2.42 1.22
CA VAL A 208 4.51 0.97 1.12
C VAL A 208 5.89 0.66 1.67
N SER A 209 5.95 -0.04 2.80
CA SER A 209 7.18 -0.53 3.39
C SER A 209 7.26 -2.04 3.24
N LYS A 210 8.33 -2.52 2.59
CA LYS A 210 8.53 -3.95 2.36
C LYS A 210 9.33 -4.59 3.49
N GLY A 211 9.04 -5.85 3.75
CA GLY A 211 9.70 -6.61 4.81
C GLY A 211 9.22 -6.23 6.21
N THR A 212 10.12 -6.27 7.19
CA THR A 212 9.79 -5.85 8.54
C THR A 212 9.57 -4.33 8.61
N SER A 213 8.68 -3.90 9.48
CA SER A 213 8.42 -2.49 9.77
C SER A 213 8.98 -2.09 11.15
N SER A 214 8.70 -0.86 11.61
CA SER A 214 9.02 -0.44 12.99
C SER A 214 8.18 -1.22 14.02
N VAL A 215 8.77 -1.56 15.18
CA VAL A 215 8.03 -2.15 16.32
C VAL A 215 7.01 -1.19 16.92
N LYS A 216 7.16 0.10 16.67
CA LYS A 216 6.24 1.17 17.08
C LYS A 216 4.83 0.95 16.52
N ASN A 217 4.72 0.45 15.29
CA ASN A 217 3.45 0.24 14.58
C ASN A 217 2.78 -1.11 14.89
N GLY A 218 3.34 -1.89 15.85
CA GLY A 218 2.77 -3.17 16.25
C GLY A 218 3.57 -4.38 15.76
N TYR A 219 2.99 -5.55 15.92
CA TYR A 219 3.61 -6.86 15.68
C TYR A 219 3.22 -7.50 14.34
N GLU A 220 2.19 -7.01 13.66
CA GLU A 220 1.51 -7.72 12.56
C GLU A 220 2.17 -7.64 11.17
N ALA A 221 3.23 -6.86 10.98
CA ALA A 221 3.90 -6.77 9.68
C ALA A 221 4.81 -7.99 9.43
N LEU A 222 4.32 -9.02 8.71
CA LEU A 222 5.08 -10.21 8.34
C LEU A 222 5.74 -10.05 6.95
N ALA A 223 5.00 -9.52 5.97
CA ALA A 223 5.49 -9.26 4.61
C ALA A 223 5.78 -7.79 4.34
N GLY A 224 5.18 -6.90 5.11
CA GLY A 224 5.31 -5.46 4.95
C GLY A 224 4.18 -4.69 5.61
N GLN A 225 4.16 -3.39 5.31
CA GLN A 225 3.19 -2.45 5.85
C GLN A 225 2.74 -1.50 4.74
N ILE A 226 1.45 -1.20 4.71
CA ILE A 226 0.87 -0.16 3.86
C ILE A 226 0.17 0.84 4.76
N ASN A 227 0.58 2.11 4.71
CA ASN A 227 -0.04 3.19 5.45
C ASN A 227 -0.70 4.18 4.48
N VAL A 228 -1.97 4.48 4.71
CA VAL A 228 -2.75 5.44 3.94
C VAL A 228 -2.87 6.74 4.71
N GLU A 229 -2.40 7.82 4.11
CA GLU A 229 -2.58 9.18 4.63
C GLU A 229 -3.74 9.86 3.90
N PHE A 230 -4.69 10.39 4.64
CA PHE A 230 -5.79 11.18 4.10
C PHE A 230 -5.45 12.67 4.09
N LYS A 231 -6.11 13.44 3.20
CA LYS A 231 -6.03 14.90 3.17
C LYS A 231 -6.34 15.49 4.54
N LYS A 232 -5.48 16.41 5.01
CA LYS A 232 -5.58 17.03 6.34
C LYS A 232 -6.09 18.48 6.21
N PRO A 233 -7.00 18.94 7.07
CA PRO A 233 -7.60 20.28 6.95
C PRO A 233 -6.62 21.45 6.87
N PRO A 234 -5.45 21.44 7.56
CA PRO A 234 -4.51 22.56 7.47
C PRO A 234 -3.87 22.72 6.08
N THR A 235 -3.66 21.62 5.34
CA THR A 235 -2.91 21.60 4.07
C THR A 235 -3.79 21.29 2.86
N ALA A 236 -5.01 20.83 3.07
CA ALA A 236 -5.95 20.50 2.00
C ALA A 236 -6.47 21.76 1.29
N ASP A 237 -6.86 21.61 0.04
CA ASP A 237 -7.56 22.64 -0.73
C ASP A 237 -8.82 23.11 0.01
N ILE A 238 -9.25 24.36 -0.22
CA ILE A 238 -10.50 24.91 0.35
C ILE A 238 -11.69 24.05 -0.07
N PHE A 239 -11.69 23.64 -1.35
CA PHE A 239 -12.70 22.77 -1.91
C PHE A 239 -12.12 21.95 -3.06
N SER A 240 -12.40 20.67 -3.06
CA SER A 240 -12.11 19.79 -4.19
C SER A 240 -13.34 18.96 -4.54
N ALA A 241 -13.54 18.71 -5.82
CA ALA A 241 -14.56 17.80 -6.31
C ALA A 241 -14.01 16.93 -7.46
N ASN A 242 -14.43 15.68 -7.51
CA ASN A 242 -14.11 14.76 -8.60
C ASN A 242 -15.37 14.00 -9.02
N VAL A 243 -15.64 13.96 -10.32
CA VAL A 243 -16.70 13.13 -10.92
C VAL A 243 -16.05 12.19 -11.91
N PHE A 244 -16.44 10.92 -11.85
CA PHE A 244 -15.93 9.85 -12.71
C PHE A 244 -17.09 9.04 -13.28
N ALA A 245 -16.95 8.58 -14.52
CA ALA A 245 -17.86 7.65 -15.18
C ALA A 245 -17.10 6.67 -16.06
N SER A 246 -17.57 5.43 -16.18
CA SER A 246 -17.04 4.43 -17.09
C SER A 246 -18.13 3.76 -17.92
N ASP A 247 -17.73 3.19 -19.06
CA ASP A 247 -18.58 2.38 -19.93
C ASP A 247 -19.05 1.08 -19.28
N ALA A 248 -18.34 0.61 -18.23
CA ALA A 248 -18.76 -0.49 -17.38
C ALA A 248 -19.92 -0.14 -16.42
N GLY A 249 -20.43 1.10 -16.44
CA GLY A 249 -21.59 1.54 -15.67
C GLY A 249 -21.24 2.02 -14.26
N ARG A 250 -19.97 2.32 -13.97
CA ARG A 250 -19.56 2.94 -12.71
C ARG A 250 -19.69 4.44 -12.80
N TYR A 251 -20.35 5.02 -11.80
CA TYR A 251 -20.44 6.45 -11.58
C TYR A 251 -19.92 6.77 -10.18
N GLU A 252 -19.11 7.80 -10.05
CA GLU A 252 -18.51 8.18 -8.78
C GLU A 252 -18.46 9.70 -8.63
N GLY A 253 -18.77 10.17 -7.43
CA GLY A 253 -18.66 11.56 -7.02
C GLY A 253 -17.93 11.69 -5.70
N ASN A 254 -16.95 12.57 -5.66
CA ASN A 254 -16.22 12.94 -4.46
C ASN A 254 -16.31 14.45 -4.26
N ALA A 255 -16.47 14.90 -3.03
CA ALA A 255 -16.35 16.29 -2.65
C ALA A 255 -15.66 16.39 -1.30
N ASP A 256 -14.69 17.25 -1.19
CA ASP A 256 -14.05 17.58 0.08
C ASP A 256 -13.89 19.09 0.24
N ALA A 257 -14.07 19.57 1.46
CA ALA A 257 -13.96 20.97 1.81
C ALA A 257 -13.24 21.12 3.15
N SER A 258 -12.38 22.12 3.24
CA SER A 258 -11.57 22.40 4.44
C SER A 258 -11.64 23.86 4.83
N TRP A 259 -11.87 24.12 6.12
CA TRP A 259 -12.01 25.47 6.69
C TRP A 259 -11.04 25.69 7.84
N HIS A 260 -10.41 26.85 7.87
CA HIS A 260 -9.76 27.37 9.07
C HIS A 260 -10.83 28.15 9.88
N ILE A 261 -11.14 27.69 11.07
CA ILE A 261 -12.01 28.42 11.98
C ILE A 261 -11.24 29.60 12.60
N ASN A 262 -9.96 29.33 12.93
CA ASN A 262 -8.96 30.31 13.35
C ASN A 262 -7.55 29.71 13.12
N ASP A 263 -6.49 30.45 13.47
CA ASP A 263 -5.09 30.06 13.30
C ASP A 263 -4.72 28.73 14.02
N LYS A 264 -5.53 28.30 14.97
CA LYS A 264 -5.27 27.12 15.81
C LYS A 264 -6.20 25.94 15.51
N LEU A 265 -7.32 26.18 14.84
CA LEU A 265 -8.36 25.17 14.64
C LEU A 265 -8.83 25.15 13.20
N SER A 266 -8.77 23.98 12.60
CA SER A 266 -9.29 23.72 11.27
C SER A 266 -10.15 22.47 11.24
N THR A 267 -11.07 22.39 10.29
CA THR A 267 -11.95 21.23 10.08
C THR A 267 -12.09 20.93 8.61
N GLY A 268 -12.40 19.69 8.29
CA GLY A 268 -12.65 19.23 6.93
C GLY A 268 -13.77 18.20 6.90
N LEU A 269 -14.52 18.23 5.80
CA LEU A 269 -15.58 17.27 5.48
C LEU A 269 -15.25 16.63 4.13
N LEU A 270 -15.22 15.30 4.10
CA LEU A 270 -15.00 14.51 2.89
C LEU A 270 -16.23 13.63 2.66
N VAL A 271 -16.77 13.65 1.45
CA VAL A 271 -17.95 12.87 1.05
C VAL A 271 -17.63 12.12 -0.23
N HIS A 272 -18.02 10.85 -0.28
CA HIS A 272 -17.88 9.98 -1.43
C HIS A 272 -19.18 9.21 -1.67
N TYR A 273 -19.55 9.13 -2.94
CA TYR A 273 -20.60 8.25 -3.43
C TYR A 273 -20.12 7.54 -4.70
N SER A 274 -20.32 6.24 -4.76
CA SER A 274 -20.11 5.47 -5.99
C SER A 274 -21.22 4.46 -6.21
N ASN A 275 -21.47 4.14 -7.48
CA ASN A 275 -22.51 3.22 -7.89
C ASN A 275 -22.12 2.52 -9.20
N ASP A 276 -22.22 1.17 -9.21
CA ASP A 276 -22.09 0.31 -10.40
C ASP A 276 -23.47 -0.29 -10.70
N LYS A 277 -24.16 0.16 -11.76
CA LYS A 277 -25.55 -0.24 -12.05
C LYS A 277 -25.75 -1.06 -13.32
N MET A 278 -24.72 -1.18 -14.16
CA MET A 278 -24.87 -1.92 -15.41
C MET A 278 -24.52 -3.38 -15.23
N GLN A 279 -25.41 -4.24 -15.71
CA GLN A 279 -25.16 -5.68 -15.80
C GLN A 279 -24.44 -5.95 -17.13
N HIS A 280 -23.28 -6.59 -17.03
CA HIS A 280 -22.45 -7.02 -18.15
C HIS A 280 -22.03 -8.46 -17.95
N ASP A 281 -22.23 -9.27 -18.99
CA ASP A 281 -21.70 -10.61 -19.15
C ASP A 281 -20.95 -10.65 -20.48
N GLY A 282 -19.70 -10.27 -20.47
CA GLY A 282 -18.90 -10.11 -21.69
C GLY A 282 -18.18 -11.38 -22.11
N ASN A 283 -18.21 -12.45 -21.33
CA ASN A 283 -17.70 -13.78 -21.64
C ASN A 283 -18.79 -14.82 -21.90
N ASP A 284 -20.06 -14.41 -21.77
CA ASP A 284 -21.26 -15.21 -22.06
C ASP A 284 -21.36 -16.48 -21.19
N ASP A 285 -20.91 -16.37 -19.91
CA ASP A 285 -20.98 -17.47 -18.94
C ASP A 285 -22.25 -17.41 -18.07
N GLY A 286 -23.09 -16.39 -18.26
CA GLY A 286 -24.33 -16.17 -17.53
C GLY A 286 -24.14 -15.44 -16.20
N PHE A 287 -22.92 -15.03 -15.83
CA PHE A 287 -22.62 -14.28 -14.62
C PHE A 287 -22.20 -12.84 -14.92
N LEU A 288 -22.35 -11.98 -13.93
CA LEU A 288 -21.88 -10.60 -14.04
C LEU A 288 -20.34 -10.54 -14.02
N ASP A 289 -19.73 -9.97 -15.05
CA ASP A 289 -18.27 -9.67 -15.08
C ASP A 289 -17.85 -8.75 -13.92
N THR A 290 -18.75 -7.88 -13.48
CA THR A 290 -18.56 -6.98 -12.34
C THR A 290 -19.85 -6.95 -11.52
N PRO A 291 -19.80 -7.15 -10.19
CA PRO A 291 -20.97 -7.03 -9.35
C PRO A 291 -21.52 -5.62 -9.32
N LEU A 292 -22.82 -5.48 -9.12
CA LEU A 292 -23.47 -4.21 -8.84
C LEU A 292 -23.06 -3.75 -7.45
N ARG A 293 -22.61 -2.49 -7.33
CA ARG A 293 -22.11 -1.91 -6.06
C ARG A 293 -22.75 -0.58 -5.80
N GLU A 294 -22.91 -0.27 -4.52
CA GLU A 294 -23.24 1.07 -4.04
C GLU A 294 -22.43 1.38 -2.78
N GLN A 295 -21.83 2.55 -2.73
CA GLN A 295 -21.04 2.99 -1.58
C GLN A 295 -21.33 4.44 -1.23
N VAL A 296 -21.54 4.68 0.06
CA VAL A 296 -21.58 6.02 0.67
C VAL A 296 -20.50 6.08 1.73
N ASN A 297 -19.68 7.12 1.70
CA ASN A 297 -18.62 7.31 2.66
C ASN A 297 -18.58 8.78 3.09
N VAL A 298 -18.57 9.03 4.38
CA VAL A 298 -18.51 10.38 4.95
C VAL A 298 -17.46 10.42 6.04
N MET A 299 -16.59 11.40 6.01
CA MET A 299 -15.56 11.62 7.02
C MET A 299 -15.57 13.10 7.42
N ASN A 300 -15.64 13.37 8.71
CA ASN A 300 -15.36 14.67 9.27
C ASN A 300 -14.11 14.61 10.14
N ARG A 301 -13.22 15.57 9.95
CA ARG A 301 -11.98 15.63 10.72
C ARG A 301 -11.72 17.04 11.23
N TRP A 302 -11.11 17.08 12.40
CA TRP A 302 -10.71 18.28 13.10
C TRP A 302 -9.23 18.23 13.39
N TYR A 303 -8.57 19.37 13.25
CA TYR A 303 -7.17 19.55 13.54
C TYR A 303 -7.00 20.77 14.43
N HIS A 304 -6.35 20.59 15.58
CA HIS A 304 -6.08 21.62 16.55
C HIS A 304 -4.57 21.71 16.78
N LYS A 305 -4.00 22.91 16.68
CA LYS A 305 -2.57 23.16 16.87
C LYS A 305 -2.37 24.33 17.82
N LEU A 306 -1.70 24.06 18.93
CA LEU A 306 -1.18 25.05 19.87
C LEU A 306 0.36 25.00 19.83
N ASP A 307 1.04 25.83 20.62
CA ASP A 307 2.50 25.90 20.63
C ASP A 307 3.17 24.57 21.00
N LYS A 308 2.55 23.80 21.91
CA LYS A 308 3.05 22.52 22.40
C LYS A 308 2.09 21.35 22.18
N ASP A 309 0.85 21.64 21.82
CA ASP A 309 -0.18 20.61 21.64
C ASP A 309 -0.62 20.52 20.19
N VAL A 310 -0.69 19.30 19.67
CA VAL A 310 -1.31 18.99 18.39
C VAL A 310 -2.33 17.88 18.60
N ALA A 311 -3.55 18.09 18.14
CA ALA A 311 -4.61 17.11 18.23
C ALA A 311 -5.36 16.96 16.91
N GLN A 312 -5.74 15.73 16.60
CA GLN A 312 -6.60 15.36 15.49
C GLN A 312 -7.76 14.52 16.00
N TYR A 313 -8.95 14.77 15.44
CA TYR A 313 -10.14 13.99 15.72
C TYR A 313 -10.81 13.66 14.40
N VAL A 314 -11.21 12.42 14.22
CA VAL A 314 -11.83 11.92 12.98
C VAL A 314 -13.03 11.07 13.34
N VAL A 315 -14.13 11.32 12.65
CA VAL A 315 -15.32 10.47 12.64
C VAL A 315 -15.58 10.06 11.18
N ARG A 316 -15.78 8.78 10.95
CA ARG A 316 -16.06 8.23 9.61
C ARG A 316 -17.21 7.25 9.67
N TYR A 317 -18.06 7.30 8.65
CA TYR A 317 -19.11 6.31 8.40
C TYR A 317 -19.03 5.82 6.95
N LEU A 318 -19.19 4.53 6.78
CA LEU A 318 -19.25 3.83 5.50
C LEU A 318 -20.49 2.95 5.45
N HIS A 319 -21.24 3.06 4.36
CA HIS A 319 -22.19 2.05 3.91
C HIS A 319 -21.73 1.51 2.56
N TYR A 320 -21.69 0.18 2.42
CA TYR A 320 -21.29 -0.51 1.19
C TYR A 320 -22.23 -1.66 0.94
N SER A 321 -22.80 -1.74 -0.25
CA SER A 321 -23.62 -2.87 -0.70
C SER A 321 -23.10 -3.44 -2.02
N LEU A 322 -23.22 -4.75 -2.16
CA LEU A 322 -22.81 -5.50 -3.34
C LEU A 322 -23.88 -6.54 -3.69
N THR A 323 -24.17 -6.66 -4.99
CA THR A 323 -24.98 -7.73 -5.56
C THR A 323 -24.22 -8.35 -6.72
N GLY A 324 -23.83 -9.62 -6.58
CA GLY A 324 -23.17 -10.44 -7.58
C GLY A 324 -24.02 -11.63 -8.02
N GLY A 325 -23.46 -12.46 -8.88
CA GLY A 325 -24.08 -13.68 -9.36
C GLY A 325 -24.53 -13.60 -10.81
N GLN A 326 -25.58 -14.34 -11.18
CA GLN A 326 -26.03 -14.46 -12.57
C GLN A 326 -26.65 -13.19 -13.14
N ASP A 327 -26.38 -12.92 -14.43
CA ASP A 327 -26.93 -11.78 -15.18
C ASP A 327 -28.38 -12.06 -15.58
N THR A 328 -29.31 -11.48 -14.85
CA THR A 328 -30.77 -11.64 -15.10
C THR A 328 -31.32 -10.62 -16.07
N LYS A 329 -30.50 -9.72 -16.60
CA LYS A 329 -30.94 -8.77 -17.62
C LYS A 329 -30.85 -9.36 -19.02
N HIS A 330 -29.82 -10.19 -19.27
CA HIS A 330 -29.55 -10.73 -20.59
C HIS A 330 -29.92 -12.22 -20.69
N HIS A 331 -30.13 -12.90 -19.56
CA HIS A 331 -30.48 -14.31 -19.47
C HIS A 331 -31.75 -14.50 -18.62
N ASP A 332 -32.59 -15.45 -19.00
CA ASP A 332 -33.84 -15.81 -18.29
C ASP A 332 -33.61 -17.01 -17.37
N PHE A 333 -33.38 -16.75 -16.09
CA PHE A 333 -33.19 -17.76 -15.07
C PHE A 333 -34.44 -17.84 -14.17
N THR A 334 -34.96 -19.03 -13.96
CA THR A 334 -36.10 -19.24 -13.06
C THR A 334 -35.74 -18.99 -11.58
N ASP A 335 -34.56 -19.39 -11.16
CA ASP A 335 -34.02 -19.22 -9.79
C ASP A 335 -32.51 -18.86 -9.87
N PRO A 336 -32.18 -17.59 -10.14
CA PRO A 336 -30.81 -17.19 -10.38
C PRO A 336 -29.95 -17.30 -9.12
N TYR A 337 -28.71 -17.75 -9.30
CA TYR A 337 -27.69 -17.67 -8.25
C TYR A 337 -27.35 -16.21 -7.92
N ARG A 338 -27.46 -15.83 -6.65
CA ARG A 338 -27.28 -14.45 -6.19
C ARG A 338 -26.36 -14.37 -4.99
N ILE A 339 -25.49 -13.38 -5.01
CA ILE A 339 -24.68 -12.98 -3.85
C ILE A 339 -25.13 -11.59 -3.43
N HIS A 340 -25.46 -11.42 -2.16
CA HIS A 340 -25.76 -10.13 -1.55
C HIS A 340 -24.84 -9.90 -0.36
N LEU A 341 -24.26 -8.70 -0.29
CA LEU A 341 -23.42 -8.28 0.81
C LEU A 341 -23.77 -6.84 1.18
N ASN A 342 -23.99 -6.60 2.47
CA ASN A 342 -24.20 -5.26 3.03
C ASN A 342 -23.25 -5.05 4.20
N THR A 343 -22.48 -3.96 4.15
CA THR A 343 -21.54 -3.56 5.19
C THR A 343 -21.89 -2.18 5.72
N ASN A 344 -21.91 -2.06 7.04
CA ASN A 344 -21.93 -0.79 7.75
C ASN A 344 -20.66 -0.70 8.62
N ARG A 345 -19.93 0.39 8.53
CA ARG A 345 -18.74 0.62 9.33
C ARG A 345 -18.71 2.04 9.87
N ALA A 346 -18.50 2.15 11.17
CA ALA A 346 -18.27 3.42 11.85
C ALA A 346 -16.86 3.42 12.47
N GLU A 347 -16.15 4.53 12.36
CA GLU A 347 -14.79 4.69 12.87
C GLU A 347 -14.67 6.00 13.64
N LEU A 348 -13.96 5.94 14.76
CA LEU A 348 -13.51 7.08 15.55
C LEU A 348 -12.00 7.00 15.69
N PHE A 349 -11.34 8.13 15.54
CA PHE A 349 -9.89 8.23 15.69
C PHE A 349 -9.51 9.54 16.35
N THR A 350 -8.55 9.50 17.27
CA THR A 350 -7.88 10.70 17.80
C THR A 350 -6.38 10.44 17.96
N LYS A 351 -5.62 11.45 17.64
CA LYS A 351 -4.18 11.51 17.86
C LYS A 351 -3.87 12.84 18.56
N GLN A 352 -3.30 12.74 19.75
CA GLN A 352 -2.95 13.91 20.56
C GLN A 352 -1.47 13.83 20.91
N ALA A 353 -0.77 14.91 20.74
CA ALA A 353 0.61 14.99 21.05
C ALA A 353 0.95 16.24 21.84
N TYR A 354 1.80 16.06 22.83
CA TYR A 354 2.36 17.12 23.64
C TYR A 354 3.87 17.17 23.46
N ILE A 355 4.39 18.34 23.06
CA ILE A 355 5.80 18.58 22.88
C ILE A 355 6.38 19.10 24.18
N ILE A 356 7.24 18.31 24.79
CA ILE A 356 7.91 18.61 26.05
C ILE A 356 9.05 19.61 25.76
N ASP A 357 9.91 19.24 24.83
CA ASP A 357 11.10 20.02 24.45
C ASP A 357 11.28 19.96 22.92
N LYS A 358 11.22 21.12 22.26
CA LYS A 358 11.38 21.23 20.80
C LYS A 358 12.83 20.99 20.36
N GLU A 359 13.80 21.43 21.17
CA GLU A 359 15.22 21.31 20.83
C GLU A 359 15.71 19.85 20.88
N LYS A 360 15.14 19.07 21.80
CA LYS A 360 15.47 17.65 21.99
C LYS A 360 14.49 16.69 21.31
N VAL A 361 13.59 17.23 20.47
CA VAL A 361 12.54 16.42 19.83
C VAL A 361 11.85 15.49 20.86
N GLU A 362 11.57 16.05 22.06
CA GLU A 362 10.99 15.29 23.16
C GLU A 362 9.49 15.47 23.18
N SER A 363 8.74 14.38 23.04
CA SER A 363 7.28 14.43 22.94
C SER A 363 6.63 13.17 23.50
N VAL A 364 5.36 13.34 23.91
CA VAL A 364 4.44 12.26 24.25
C VAL A 364 3.24 12.33 23.31
N ALA A 365 2.80 11.20 22.79
CA ALA A 365 1.64 11.11 21.94
C ALA A 365 0.70 9.99 22.40
N LEU A 366 -0.61 10.27 22.33
CA LEU A 366 -1.68 9.32 22.55
C LEU A 366 -2.45 9.13 21.24
N ILE A 367 -2.57 7.87 20.82
CA ILE A 367 -3.39 7.46 19.68
C ILE A 367 -4.50 6.58 20.21
N LEU A 368 -5.75 6.92 19.90
CA LEU A 368 -6.91 6.09 20.19
C LEU A 368 -7.73 5.93 18.93
N SER A 369 -8.09 4.71 18.60
CA SER A 369 -9.04 4.43 17.53
C SER A 369 -10.06 3.39 17.97
N GLY A 370 -11.27 3.51 17.44
CA GLY A 370 -12.33 2.54 17.62
C GLY A 370 -13.09 2.33 16.32
N SER A 371 -13.46 1.12 16.00
CA SER A 371 -14.29 0.82 14.85
C SER A 371 -15.33 -0.24 15.18
N TYR A 372 -16.53 -0.04 14.62
CA TYR A 372 -17.59 -1.01 14.55
C TYR A 372 -17.78 -1.43 13.09
N HIS A 373 -17.78 -2.71 12.81
CA HIS A 373 -17.98 -3.29 11.48
C HIS A 373 -19.07 -4.35 11.54
N GLU A 374 -20.09 -4.17 10.73
CA GLU A 374 -21.16 -5.13 10.50
C GLU A 374 -21.16 -5.50 9.03
N GLN A 375 -21.06 -6.81 8.73
CA GLN A 375 -21.25 -7.34 7.39
C GLN A 375 -22.31 -8.45 7.44
N LYS A 376 -23.37 -8.26 6.68
CA LYS A 376 -24.42 -9.26 6.42
C LYS A 376 -24.31 -9.68 4.98
N SER A 377 -24.04 -10.96 4.76
CA SER A 377 -23.88 -11.51 3.42
C SER A 377 -24.63 -12.82 3.24
N ARG A 378 -24.99 -13.06 1.99
CA ARG A 378 -25.62 -14.30 1.55
C ARG A 378 -25.02 -14.69 0.20
N TYR A 379 -24.40 -15.84 0.16
CA TYR A 379 -23.88 -16.47 -1.05
C TYR A 379 -24.90 -17.53 -1.50
N ASP A 380 -25.81 -17.14 -2.37
CA ASP A 380 -27.00 -17.90 -2.77
C ASP A 380 -27.82 -18.36 -1.55
N ARG A 381 -27.71 -19.63 -1.15
CA ARG A 381 -28.40 -20.20 0.00
C ARG A 381 -27.59 -20.16 1.30
N THR A 382 -26.29 -19.78 1.24
CA THR A 382 -25.37 -19.79 2.35
C THR A 382 -25.27 -18.38 3.00
N PRO A 383 -25.91 -18.12 4.15
CA PRO A 383 -25.73 -16.88 4.88
C PRO A 383 -24.42 -16.87 5.66
N TYR A 384 -23.70 -15.75 5.60
CA TYR A 384 -22.55 -15.45 6.42
C TYR A 384 -22.65 -14.04 6.96
N ASN A 385 -22.63 -13.91 8.28
CA ASN A 385 -22.67 -12.62 8.97
C ASN A 385 -21.49 -12.49 9.90
N VAL A 386 -20.90 -11.31 9.97
CA VAL A 386 -19.82 -11.00 10.89
C VAL A 386 -19.98 -9.61 11.48
N TYR A 387 -19.76 -9.52 12.80
CA TYR A 387 -19.69 -8.29 13.57
C TYR A 387 -18.31 -8.20 14.21
N GLN A 388 -17.65 -7.07 14.06
CA GLN A 388 -16.37 -6.82 14.69
C GLN A 388 -16.36 -5.47 15.40
N ASN A 389 -15.94 -5.48 16.65
CA ASN A 389 -15.58 -4.30 17.42
C ASN A 389 -14.07 -4.29 17.62
N ASN A 390 -13.41 -3.24 17.16
CA ASN A 390 -11.98 -3.06 17.37
C ASN A 390 -11.71 -1.77 18.15
N VAL A 391 -10.83 -1.84 19.15
CA VAL A 391 -10.31 -0.66 19.86
C VAL A 391 -8.78 -0.78 19.91
N TYR A 392 -8.12 0.27 19.48
CA TYR A 392 -6.67 0.39 19.56
C TYR A 392 -6.28 1.61 20.38
N ALA A 393 -5.36 1.44 21.32
CA ALA A 393 -4.77 2.52 22.09
C ALA A 393 -3.25 2.42 22.05
N SER A 394 -2.55 3.54 21.90
CA SER A 394 -1.08 3.59 21.95
C SER A 394 -0.61 4.88 22.59
N LEU A 395 0.23 4.78 23.59
CA LEU A 395 0.94 5.86 24.24
C LEU A 395 2.40 5.78 23.84
N LEU A 396 2.91 6.83 23.21
CA LEU A 396 4.26 6.92 22.67
C LEU A 396 5.04 8.00 23.41
N TYR A 397 6.30 7.73 23.67
CA TYR A 397 7.28 8.72 24.14
C TYR A 397 8.47 8.67 23.21
N GLU A 398 8.90 9.82 22.70
CA GLU A 398 10.04 9.97 21.82
C GLU A 398 10.99 11.01 22.38
N LYS A 399 12.30 10.74 22.27
CA LYS A 399 13.36 11.65 22.72
C LYS A 399 14.62 11.47 21.90
N GLU A 400 15.15 12.58 21.46
CA GLU A 400 16.50 12.68 20.91
C GLU A 400 17.45 13.13 22.01
N PHE A 401 18.36 12.25 22.43
CA PHE A 401 19.39 12.56 23.43
C PHE A 401 20.52 13.39 22.83
N THR A 402 20.87 13.08 21.60
CA THR A 402 21.83 13.79 20.75
C THR A 402 21.40 13.58 19.29
N PRO A 403 21.89 14.35 18.32
CA PRO A 403 21.61 14.10 16.89
C PRO A 403 21.94 12.67 16.41
N MET A 404 22.79 11.96 17.16
CA MET A 404 23.15 10.57 16.85
C MET A 404 22.30 9.52 17.59
N HIS A 405 21.60 9.88 18.65
CA HIS A 405 20.95 8.92 19.55
C HIS A 405 19.53 9.30 19.87
N SER A 406 18.56 8.53 19.40
CA SER A 406 17.15 8.71 19.72
C SER A 406 16.50 7.43 20.24
N LEU A 407 15.50 7.59 21.08
CA LEU A 407 14.71 6.53 21.67
C LEU A 407 13.23 6.81 21.45
N SER A 408 12.51 5.81 20.95
CA SER A 408 11.05 5.76 20.95
C SER A 408 10.61 4.59 21.82
N THR A 409 9.75 4.84 22.81
CA THR A 409 9.19 3.78 23.66
C THR A 409 7.70 4.02 23.83
N GLY A 410 6.96 2.98 24.17
CA GLY A 410 5.53 3.14 24.35
C GLY A 410 4.81 1.90 24.84
N LEU A 411 3.55 2.12 25.16
CA LEU A 411 2.58 1.11 25.55
C LEU A 411 1.48 1.06 24.49
N SER A 412 0.95 -0.09 24.21
CA SER A 412 -0.21 -0.22 23.34
C SER A 412 -1.17 -1.29 23.82
N MET A 413 -2.40 -1.20 23.39
CA MET A 413 -3.44 -2.20 23.60
C MET A 413 -4.26 -2.34 22.32
N ASN A 414 -4.50 -3.55 21.89
CA ASN A 414 -5.45 -3.88 20.85
C ASN A 414 -6.54 -4.79 21.43
N TYR A 415 -7.80 -4.42 21.20
CA TYR A 415 -8.97 -5.21 21.52
C TYR A 415 -9.71 -5.55 20.22
N ASP A 416 -10.01 -6.81 20.00
CA ASP A 416 -10.82 -7.33 18.92
C ASP A 416 -11.91 -8.25 19.45
N GLY A 417 -13.17 -7.87 19.26
CA GLY A 417 -14.33 -8.72 19.51
C GLY A 417 -14.98 -9.10 18.20
N PHE A 418 -15.16 -10.39 17.97
CA PHE A 418 -15.81 -10.97 16.79
C PHE A 418 -17.01 -11.79 17.19
N ASP A 419 -18.11 -11.63 16.42
CA ASP A 419 -19.26 -12.54 16.38
C ASP A 419 -19.46 -12.93 14.91
N GLU A 420 -19.18 -14.20 14.57
CA GLU A 420 -19.28 -14.74 13.21
C GLU A 420 -20.26 -15.89 13.15
N ASN A 421 -21.14 -15.88 12.15
CA ASN A 421 -22.13 -16.91 11.93
C ASN A 421 -22.21 -17.30 10.45
N LEU A 422 -21.76 -18.52 10.14
CA LEU A 422 -21.86 -19.15 8.83
C LEU A 422 -22.81 -20.34 8.91
N VAL A 423 -23.76 -20.43 8.00
CA VAL A 423 -24.60 -21.64 7.80
C VAL A 423 -24.32 -22.19 6.42
N GLN A 424 -23.51 -23.23 6.34
CA GLN A 424 -23.14 -23.89 5.09
C GLN A 424 -24.07 -25.06 4.82
N TYR A 425 -24.64 -25.10 3.62
CA TYR A 425 -25.47 -26.21 3.14
C TYR A 425 -24.61 -27.19 2.33
N ALA A 426 -24.54 -28.43 2.74
CA ALA A 426 -23.77 -29.47 2.09
C ALA A 426 -24.47 -30.83 2.17
N GLY A 427 -24.71 -31.50 1.03
CA GLY A 427 -25.27 -32.85 0.97
C GLY A 427 -26.65 -33.00 1.58
N GLY A 428 -27.47 -31.91 1.57
CA GLY A 428 -28.81 -31.93 2.17
C GLY A 428 -28.86 -31.62 3.66
N GLU A 429 -27.72 -31.46 4.31
CA GLU A 429 -27.59 -31.06 5.70
C GLU A 429 -27.06 -29.61 5.82
N SER A 430 -27.43 -28.93 6.90
CA SER A 430 -26.90 -27.62 7.22
C SER A 430 -25.89 -27.75 8.37
N VAL A 431 -24.66 -27.27 8.13
CA VAL A 431 -23.62 -27.15 9.17
C VAL A 431 -23.51 -25.69 9.57
N ARG A 432 -23.67 -25.41 10.86
CA ARG A 432 -23.55 -24.08 11.41
C ARG A 432 -22.19 -23.94 12.10
N HIS A 433 -21.44 -22.92 11.67
CA HIS A 433 -20.23 -22.47 12.34
C HIS A 433 -20.54 -21.13 13.02
N ALA A 434 -20.47 -21.10 14.33
CA ALA A 434 -20.64 -19.88 15.12
C ALA A 434 -19.38 -19.67 15.97
N TYR A 435 -18.74 -18.54 15.77
CA TYR A 435 -17.53 -18.16 16.49
C TYR A 435 -17.76 -16.84 17.21
N ASP A 436 -17.73 -16.87 18.53
CA ASP A 436 -17.67 -15.68 19.38
C ASP A 436 -16.27 -15.66 19.99
N ARG A 437 -15.50 -14.63 19.66
CA ARG A 437 -14.10 -14.53 20.04
C ARG A 437 -13.77 -13.13 20.49
N THR A 438 -13.11 -13.04 21.62
CA THR A 438 -12.53 -11.78 22.12
C THR A 438 -11.03 -11.96 22.32
N GLU A 439 -10.25 -11.07 21.75
CA GLU A 439 -8.81 -10.99 21.92
C GLU A 439 -8.41 -9.61 22.45
N VAL A 440 -7.58 -9.61 23.51
CA VAL A 440 -6.96 -8.40 24.05
C VAL A 440 -5.45 -8.57 24.04
N VAL A 441 -4.75 -7.62 23.43
CA VAL A 441 -3.29 -7.66 23.28
C VAL A 441 -2.67 -6.38 23.83
N PRO A 442 -2.42 -6.28 25.17
CA PRO A 442 -1.53 -5.27 25.72
C PRO A 442 -0.09 -5.54 25.33
N GLY A 443 0.69 -4.48 25.12
CA GLY A 443 2.09 -4.59 24.76
C GLY A 443 2.90 -3.36 25.12
N ALA A 444 4.21 -3.54 25.17
CA ALA A 444 5.18 -2.48 25.39
C ALA A 444 6.34 -2.63 24.40
N TYR A 445 6.91 -1.52 23.98
CA TYR A 445 8.06 -1.53 23.07
C TYR A 445 9.10 -0.50 23.42
N ALA A 446 10.33 -0.78 22.97
CA ALA A 446 11.44 0.17 22.94
C ALA A 446 12.16 0.05 21.60
N GLN A 447 12.40 1.17 20.96
CA GLN A 447 13.12 1.28 19.70
C GLN A 447 14.20 2.34 19.83
N TYR A 448 15.42 1.95 19.55
CA TYR A 448 16.58 2.82 19.59
C TYR A 448 17.10 3.06 18.17
N THR A 449 17.42 4.32 17.87
CA THR A 449 18.03 4.71 16.61
C THR A 449 19.41 5.33 16.89
N PHE A 450 20.41 4.79 16.20
CA PHE A 450 21.75 5.37 16.10
C PHE A 450 21.95 5.92 14.70
N ASN A 451 22.29 7.21 14.59
CA ASN A 451 22.53 7.89 13.32
C ASN A 451 23.93 8.53 13.32
N LEU A 452 24.85 7.96 12.57
CA LEU A 452 26.18 8.50 12.38
C LEU A 452 26.20 9.39 11.11
N ASN A 453 25.80 10.66 11.26
CA ASN A 453 25.82 11.68 10.21
C ASN A 453 25.21 11.20 8.87
N ASP A 454 24.08 10.50 8.94
CA ASP A 454 23.38 9.88 7.82
C ASP A 454 24.18 8.86 6.99
N LYS A 455 25.46 8.63 7.33
CA LYS A 455 26.29 7.61 6.67
C LYS A 455 25.95 6.20 7.14
N LEU A 456 25.72 6.03 8.43
CA LEU A 456 25.30 4.76 9.01
C LEU A 456 24.16 5.02 9.98
N ILE A 457 23.01 4.42 9.70
CA ILE A 457 21.86 4.48 10.59
C ILE A 457 21.50 3.04 10.99
N LEU A 458 21.41 2.81 12.30
CA LEU A 458 20.97 1.55 12.89
C LEU A 458 19.69 1.83 13.67
N LEU A 459 18.63 1.09 13.37
CA LEU A 459 17.39 1.09 14.13
C LEU A 459 17.17 -0.32 14.67
N ALA A 460 17.11 -0.45 15.99
CA ALA A 460 16.85 -1.71 16.68
C ALA A 460 15.64 -1.55 17.60
N GLY A 461 14.69 -2.46 17.49
CA GLY A 461 13.46 -2.44 18.26
C GLY A 461 13.15 -3.80 18.87
N VAL A 462 12.60 -3.77 20.07
CA VAL A 462 12.02 -4.92 20.76
C VAL A 462 10.64 -4.54 21.26
N ARG A 463 9.71 -5.47 21.12
CA ARG A 463 8.34 -5.35 21.59
C ARG A 463 7.92 -6.63 22.27
N ALA A 464 7.26 -6.52 23.40
CA ALA A 464 6.70 -7.62 24.18
C ALA A 464 5.18 -7.43 24.29
N ASP A 465 4.43 -8.44 23.88
CA ASP A 465 2.98 -8.45 23.86
C ASP A 465 2.44 -9.70 24.55
N TYR A 466 1.23 -9.59 25.10
CA TYR A 466 0.49 -10.71 25.68
C TYR A 466 -0.88 -10.79 25.02
N SER A 467 -1.15 -11.89 24.31
CA SER A 467 -2.47 -12.17 23.76
C SER A 467 -3.28 -13.02 24.73
N THR A 468 -4.54 -12.66 24.95
CA THR A 468 -5.46 -13.50 25.77
C THR A 468 -5.76 -14.85 25.12
N LEU A 469 -5.41 -15.04 23.84
CA LEU A 469 -5.60 -16.29 23.10
C LEU A 469 -4.33 -17.10 22.93
N TYR A 470 -3.16 -16.44 22.82
CA TYR A 470 -1.90 -17.08 22.41
C TYR A 470 -0.74 -16.82 23.39
N ASP A 471 -1.03 -16.29 24.58
CA ASP A 471 -0.04 -15.97 25.62
C ASP A 471 1.01 -14.93 25.19
N PHE A 472 2.19 -15.01 25.79
CA PHE A 472 3.27 -14.04 25.67
C PHE A 472 4.13 -14.29 24.43
N PHE A 473 4.42 -13.21 23.67
CA PHE A 473 5.33 -13.26 22.52
C PHE A 473 6.19 -12.00 22.41
N VAL A 474 7.34 -12.13 21.71
CA VAL A 474 8.32 -11.06 21.56
C VAL A 474 8.62 -10.83 20.09
N THR A 475 8.47 -9.59 19.65
CA THR A 475 8.81 -9.11 18.34
C THR A 475 10.14 -8.36 18.38
N THR A 476 11.13 -8.79 17.60
CA THR A 476 12.43 -8.15 17.45
C THR A 476 12.64 -7.71 16.03
N ARG A 477 13.11 -6.48 15.80
CA ARG A 477 13.35 -5.94 14.45
C ARG A 477 14.61 -5.09 14.44
N VAL A 478 15.41 -5.24 13.38
CA VAL A 478 16.62 -4.47 13.15
C VAL A 478 16.66 -3.99 11.71
N HIS A 479 17.00 -2.72 11.54
CA HIS A 479 17.20 -2.10 10.23
C HIS A 479 18.54 -1.39 10.23
N ILE A 480 19.26 -1.54 9.15
CA ILE A 480 20.55 -0.91 8.92
C ILE A 480 20.49 -0.17 7.59
N LYS A 481 20.87 1.09 7.58
CA LYS A 481 21.10 1.85 6.37
C LYS A 481 22.55 2.32 6.36
N TYR A 482 23.25 2.06 5.27
CA TYR A 482 24.61 2.49 5.08
C TYR A 482 24.75 3.21 3.74
N ASN A 483 25.22 4.45 3.79
CA ASN A 483 25.46 5.31 2.64
C ASN A 483 26.95 5.51 2.46
N PRO A 484 27.68 4.56 1.80
CA PRO A 484 29.12 4.73 1.57
C PRO A 484 29.42 5.94 0.68
N PHE A 485 28.50 6.24 -0.24
CA PHE A 485 28.56 7.34 -1.18
C PHE A 485 27.17 7.97 -1.34
N ASP A 486 27.07 9.22 -1.74
CA ASP A 486 25.77 9.90 -1.97
C ASP A 486 24.95 9.25 -3.09
N TRP A 487 25.60 8.59 -4.03
CA TRP A 487 24.98 7.88 -5.14
C TRP A 487 24.71 6.41 -4.88
N PHE A 488 25.13 5.84 -3.73
CA PHE A 488 24.94 4.42 -3.42
C PHE A 488 24.49 4.22 -1.98
N HIS A 489 23.33 3.61 -1.80
CA HIS A 489 22.76 3.31 -0.51
C HIS A 489 22.48 1.80 -0.36
N ILE A 490 22.79 1.28 0.81
CA ILE A 490 22.55 -0.10 1.22
C ILE A 490 21.57 -0.08 2.38
N ARG A 491 20.51 -0.87 2.31
CA ARG A 491 19.61 -1.13 3.44
C ARG A 491 19.48 -2.62 3.67
N ALA A 492 19.57 -3.02 4.93
CA ALA A 492 19.33 -4.39 5.36
C ALA A 492 18.31 -4.37 6.50
N SER A 493 17.46 -5.37 6.55
CA SER A 493 16.48 -5.55 7.61
C SER A 493 16.34 -7.01 7.99
N ALA A 494 16.06 -7.26 9.27
CA ALA A 494 15.69 -8.57 9.75
C ALA A 494 14.73 -8.41 10.93
N GLY A 495 13.70 -9.24 11.00
CA GLY A 495 12.79 -9.15 12.11
C GLY A 495 11.69 -10.20 12.09
N LYS A 496 11.02 -10.30 13.22
CA LYS A 496 9.95 -11.23 13.48
C LYS A 496 8.59 -10.52 13.43
N GLY A 497 7.58 -11.21 12.95
CA GLY A 497 6.20 -10.74 12.98
C GLY A 497 5.27 -11.84 13.46
N PHE A 498 4.13 -11.42 14.02
CA PHE A 498 3.07 -12.29 14.53
C PHE A 498 1.72 -11.83 14.01
N ARG A 499 0.77 -12.74 13.88
CA ARG A 499 -0.56 -12.40 13.41
C ARG A 499 -1.61 -13.40 13.94
N THR A 500 -2.75 -12.87 14.36
CA THR A 500 -3.95 -13.67 14.61
C THR A 500 -4.75 -13.78 13.33
N ALA A 501 -4.97 -15.00 12.84
CA ALA A 501 -5.77 -15.22 11.64
C ALA A 501 -7.28 -15.18 11.94
N ASN A 502 -8.04 -14.54 11.05
CA ASN A 502 -9.49 -14.48 11.09
C ASN A 502 -10.03 -15.31 9.90
N VAL A 503 -9.98 -16.63 10.06
CA VAL A 503 -10.08 -17.61 8.94
C VAL A 503 -11.31 -17.39 8.07
N LEU A 504 -12.52 -17.26 8.65
CA LEU A 504 -13.73 -17.03 7.88
C LEU A 504 -13.78 -15.62 7.29
N ALA A 505 -13.53 -14.60 8.13
CA ALA A 505 -13.61 -13.21 7.70
C ALA A 505 -12.62 -12.87 6.55
N GLU A 506 -11.46 -13.49 6.54
CA GLU A 506 -10.42 -13.28 5.52
C GLU A 506 -10.61 -14.12 4.26
N ASN A 507 -11.42 -15.20 4.33
CA ASN A 507 -11.59 -16.16 3.24
C ASN A 507 -13.06 -16.37 2.85
N ASN A 508 -13.98 -15.46 3.24
CA ASN A 508 -15.41 -15.62 2.90
C ASN A 508 -15.70 -15.55 1.39
N PHE A 509 -14.77 -15.06 0.58
CA PHE A 509 -14.87 -15.13 -0.88
C PHE A 509 -14.94 -16.58 -1.41
N LEU A 510 -14.38 -17.55 -0.68
CA LEU A 510 -14.49 -18.99 -1.01
C LEU A 510 -15.92 -19.53 -0.91
N LEU A 511 -16.84 -18.79 -0.28
CA LEU A 511 -18.27 -19.11 -0.27
C LEU A 511 -18.95 -18.89 -1.64
N SER A 512 -18.26 -18.25 -2.60
CA SER A 512 -18.65 -18.20 -4.01
C SER A 512 -18.37 -19.51 -4.77
N SER A 513 -18.18 -20.60 -4.06
CA SER A 513 -17.95 -21.95 -4.60
C SER A 513 -18.78 -22.99 -3.86
N SER A 514 -18.83 -24.20 -4.41
CA SER A 514 -19.44 -25.37 -3.76
C SER A 514 -18.52 -26.05 -2.73
N ARG A 515 -17.29 -25.56 -2.55
CA ARG A 515 -16.30 -26.13 -1.63
C ARG A 515 -16.79 -26.09 -0.19
N LYS A 516 -16.61 -27.21 0.51
CA LYS A 516 -16.89 -27.31 1.93
C LYS A 516 -15.73 -26.78 2.75
N MET A 517 -15.99 -25.93 3.73
CA MET A 517 -14.97 -25.40 4.63
C MET A 517 -14.79 -26.29 5.85
N TYR A 518 -13.56 -26.70 6.11
CA TYR A 518 -13.15 -27.46 7.29
C TYR A 518 -12.10 -26.68 8.06
N ILE A 519 -12.41 -26.28 9.27
CA ILE A 519 -11.53 -25.47 10.12
C ILE A 519 -11.11 -26.31 11.30
N ALA A 520 -9.80 -26.46 11.52
CA ALA A 520 -9.27 -27.16 12.69
C ALA A 520 -9.56 -26.38 13.97
N ASP A 521 -9.85 -27.09 15.06
CA ASP A 521 -10.26 -26.47 16.33
C ASP A 521 -9.15 -25.66 17.00
N ASN A 522 -7.88 -26.05 16.85
CA ASN A 522 -6.72 -25.46 17.54
C ASN A 522 -5.79 -24.79 16.51
N LEU A 523 -6.17 -23.60 16.05
CA LEU A 523 -5.33 -22.81 15.16
C LEU A 523 -4.33 -21.97 15.97
N ASP A 524 -3.06 -22.02 15.57
CA ASP A 524 -1.99 -21.27 16.20
C ASP A 524 -2.00 -19.79 15.77
N GLN A 525 -1.32 -18.94 16.57
CA GLN A 525 -0.92 -17.62 16.10
C GLN A 525 0.14 -17.79 15.00
N GLU A 526 -0.02 -17.08 13.89
CA GLU A 526 0.96 -17.11 12.80
C GLU A 526 2.21 -16.33 13.18
N GLU A 527 3.38 -16.87 12.79
CA GLU A 527 4.68 -16.35 13.14
C GLU A 527 5.66 -16.52 11.98
N ALA A 528 6.38 -15.47 11.62
CA ALA A 528 7.37 -15.52 10.55
C ALA A 528 8.60 -14.64 10.83
N TRP A 529 9.74 -15.06 10.31
CA TRP A 529 10.92 -14.21 10.11
C TRP A 529 10.90 -13.60 8.73
N ASN A 530 11.26 -12.34 8.63
CA ASN A 530 11.51 -11.67 7.36
C ASN A 530 12.90 -11.04 7.38
N THR A 531 13.64 -11.24 6.27
CA THR A 531 14.96 -10.63 6.04
C THR A 531 14.94 -9.94 4.69
N GLY A 532 15.51 -8.73 4.62
CA GLY A 532 15.54 -7.92 3.42
C GLY A 532 16.88 -7.26 3.18
N LEU A 533 17.24 -7.11 1.91
CA LEU A 533 18.37 -6.33 1.42
C LEU A 533 17.91 -5.46 0.25
N ASN A 534 18.26 -4.18 0.30
CA ASN A 534 18.04 -3.24 -0.79
C ASN A 534 19.34 -2.51 -1.13
N LEU A 535 19.63 -2.41 -2.41
CA LEU A 535 20.74 -1.64 -2.98
C LEU A 535 20.13 -0.57 -3.89
N SER A 536 20.41 0.70 -3.62
CA SER A 536 19.91 1.81 -4.42
C SER A 536 21.06 2.63 -4.99
N PHE A 537 21.03 2.89 -6.28
CA PHE A 537 22.03 3.66 -7.02
C PHE A 537 21.38 4.88 -7.67
N TYR A 538 22.01 6.03 -7.52
CA TYR A 538 21.59 7.31 -8.09
C TYR A 538 22.69 7.83 -9.00
N ILE A 539 22.66 7.41 -10.26
CA ILE A 539 23.75 7.58 -11.22
C ILE A 539 23.50 8.81 -12.07
N PRO A 540 24.36 9.86 -12.02
CA PRO A 540 24.25 10.98 -12.96
C PRO A 540 24.56 10.50 -14.38
N LEU A 541 23.58 10.62 -15.28
CA LEU A 541 23.66 10.18 -16.66
C LEU A 541 23.08 11.26 -17.57
N PHE A 542 23.87 11.78 -18.54
CA PHE A 542 23.47 12.83 -19.48
C PHE A 542 22.81 14.06 -18.81
N GLY A 543 23.36 14.52 -17.69
CA GLY A 543 22.87 15.69 -16.95
C GLY A 543 21.58 15.45 -16.16
N LYS A 544 21.14 14.18 -16.03
CA LYS A 544 19.99 13.73 -15.23
C LYS A 544 20.38 12.55 -14.38
N GLU A 545 19.52 12.16 -13.45
CA GLU A 545 19.80 11.06 -12.55
C GLU A 545 19.02 9.80 -12.97
N LEU A 546 19.75 8.70 -13.18
CA LEU A 546 19.20 7.35 -13.26
C LEU A 546 19.08 6.81 -11.84
N SER A 547 17.84 6.51 -11.41
CA SER A 547 17.58 5.77 -10.18
C SER A 547 17.50 4.28 -10.52
N LEU A 548 18.35 3.47 -9.90
CA LEU A 548 18.36 2.02 -10.04
C LEU A 548 18.27 1.40 -8.65
N SER A 549 17.36 0.47 -8.41
CA SER A 549 17.29 -0.28 -7.17
C SER A 549 17.20 -1.78 -7.42
N GLY A 550 17.89 -2.54 -6.57
CA GLY A 550 17.81 -4.00 -6.51
C GLY A 550 17.41 -4.41 -5.10
N GLU A 551 16.45 -5.31 -4.97
CA GLU A 551 15.89 -5.74 -3.70
C GLU A 551 15.79 -7.25 -3.63
N TRP A 552 16.03 -7.78 -2.44
CA TRP A 552 15.81 -9.16 -2.11
C TRP A 552 15.12 -9.25 -0.75
N TYR A 553 14.08 -10.08 -0.66
CA TYR A 553 13.37 -10.38 0.58
C TYR A 553 13.13 -11.87 0.71
N TYR A 554 13.33 -12.36 1.92
CA TYR A 554 13.05 -13.75 2.29
C TYR A 554 12.16 -13.77 3.53
N THR A 555 11.00 -14.43 3.43
CA THR A 555 10.08 -14.66 4.53
C THR A 555 9.99 -16.15 4.81
N ASP A 556 10.21 -16.58 6.05
CA ASP A 556 10.15 -17.97 6.51
C ASP A 556 9.11 -18.08 7.63
N PHE A 557 8.09 -18.89 7.43
CA PHE A 557 7.05 -19.10 8.42
C PHE A 557 7.46 -20.16 9.43
N LEU A 558 7.46 -19.79 10.70
CA LEU A 558 7.62 -20.73 11.81
C LEU A 558 6.28 -21.38 12.16
N LYS A 559 5.20 -20.59 12.08
CA LYS A 559 3.81 -21.03 12.24
C LYS A 559 2.95 -20.32 11.19
N GLN A 560 2.10 -21.07 10.52
CA GLN A 560 1.18 -20.56 9.52
C GLN A 560 -0.10 -21.37 9.51
N ILE A 561 -1.22 -20.70 9.24
CA ILE A 561 -2.47 -21.39 8.93
C ILE A 561 -2.49 -21.63 7.41
N VAL A 562 -2.48 -22.91 7.05
CA VAL A 562 -2.55 -23.32 5.64
C VAL A 562 -4.00 -23.26 5.17
N VAL A 563 -4.22 -22.57 4.06
CA VAL A 563 -5.49 -22.57 3.32
C VAL A 563 -5.31 -23.59 2.19
N ASP A 564 -5.77 -24.81 2.43
CA ASP A 564 -5.54 -25.94 1.53
C ASP A 564 -6.75 -26.16 0.60
N MET A 565 -6.53 -25.88 -0.67
CA MET A 565 -7.43 -26.13 -1.80
C MET A 565 -6.90 -27.25 -2.71
N ASP A 566 -5.80 -27.88 -2.32
CA ASP A 566 -5.05 -28.84 -3.13
C ASP A 566 -5.40 -30.30 -2.80
N SER A 567 -5.64 -30.59 -1.51
CA SER A 567 -5.91 -31.95 -1.04
C SER A 567 -7.26 -32.50 -1.49
N ASP A 568 -8.22 -31.62 -1.76
CA ASP A 568 -9.58 -31.98 -2.16
C ASP A 568 -10.17 -30.87 -3.05
N PRO A 569 -10.54 -31.15 -4.32
CA PRO A 569 -11.09 -30.13 -5.22
C PRO A 569 -12.47 -29.61 -4.77
N HIS A 570 -13.18 -30.31 -3.87
CA HIS A 570 -14.50 -29.93 -3.35
C HIS A 570 -14.46 -29.41 -1.91
N ALA A 571 -13.26 -29.21 -1.33
CA ALA A 571 -13.10 -28.71 0.03
C ALA A 571 -12.02 -27.65 0.12
N VAL A 572 -12.12 -26.86 1.18
CA VAL A 572 -11.03 -26.00 1.67
C VAL A 572 -10.76 -26.39 3.12
N ARG A 573 -9.51 -26.71 3.42
CA ARG A 573 -9.10 -27.11 4.77
C ARG A 573 -8.19 -26.05 5.37
N PHE A 574 -8.48 -25.67 6.61
CA PHE A 574 -7.68 -24.71 7.38
C PHE A 574 -7.03 -25.43 8.55
N TYR A 575 -5.69 -25.50 8.56
CA TYR A 575 -4.92 -26.21 9.59
C TYR A 575 -3.56 -25.58 9.83
N ASN A 576 -2.95 -25.89 10.95
CA ASN A 576 -1.60 -25.43 11.27
C ASN A 576 -0.57 -26.08 10.35
N LEU A 577 0.37 -25.30 9.85
CA LEU A 577 1.49 -25.76 9.01
C LEU A 577 2.26 -26.87 9.73
N ASP A 578 2.42 -28.00 9.00
CA ASP A 578 3.30 -29.09 9.40
C ASP A 578 4.34 -29.25 8.29
N GLY A 579 5.52 -28.67 8.49
CA GLY A 579 6.55 -28.59 7.48
C GLY A 579 7.06 -27.17 7.30
N ARG A 580 7.31 -26.76 6.07
CA ARG A 580 7.94 -25.49 5.74
C ARG A 580 7.07 -24.66 4.80
N SER A 581 7.02 -23.36 5.07
CA SER A 581 6.44 -22.37 4.15
C SER A 581 7.33 -21.14 4.07
N TYR A 582 7.60 -20.67 2.86
CA TYR A 582 8.46 -19.51 2.64
C TYR A 582 8.08 -18.73 1.38
N SER A 583 8.57 -17.50 1.33
CA SER A 583 8.57 -16.68 0.11
C SER A 583 9.94 -16.05 -0.11
N ASN A 584 10.45 -16.15 -1.32
CA ASN A 584 11.71 -15.56 -1.78
C ASN A 584 11.41 -14.64 -2.96
N SER A 585 11.68 -13.34 -2.82
CA SER A 585 11.34 -12.32 -3.81
C SER A 585 12.56 -11.48 -4.18
N PHE A 586 12.80 -11.32 -5.48
CA PHE A 586 13.81 -10.44 -6.05
C PHE A 586 13.14 -9.40 -6.94
N GLN A 587 13.50 -8.13 -6.79
CA GLN A 587 13.01 -7.06 -7.64
C GLN A 587 14.15 -6.15 -8.07
N VAL A 588 14.11 -5.73 -9.33
CA VAL A 588 14.98 -4.67 -9.88
C VAL A 588 14.06 -3.62 -10.47
N GLU A 589 14.35 -2.35 -10.19
CA GLU A 589 13.60 -1.20 -10.70
C GLU A 589 14.58 -0.14 -11.20
N ALA A 590 14.29 0.43 -12.38
CA ALA A 590 15.03 1.52 -12.97
C ALA A 590 14.08 2.64 -13.38
N SER A 591 14.39 3.89 -13.01
CA SER A 591 13.61 5.07 -13.40
C SER A 591 14.55 6.14 -13.96
N TYR A 592 14.23 6.66 -15.14
CA TYR A 592 15.05 7.66 -15.81
C TYR A 592 14.21 8.75 -16.50
N PRO A 593 14.45 10.03 -16.22
CA PRO A 593 13.82 11.15 -16.91
C PRO A 593 14.58 11.48 -18.22
N PHE A 594 14.18 10.86 -19.35
CA PHE A 594 14.88 10.99 -20.65
C PHE A 594 14.99 12.43 -21.15
N PHE A 595 13.91 13.20 -21.03
CA PHE A 595 13.87 14.62 -21.38
C PHE A 595 12.86 15.34 -20.47
N ARG A 596 12.81 16.67 -20.54
CA ARG A 596 11.93 17.46 -19.68
C ARG A 596 10.47 17.01 -19.81
N GLY A 597 9.90 16.58 -18.70
CA GLY A 597 8.52 16.11 -18.60
C GLY A 597 8.32 14.64 -18.99
N PHE A 598 9.30 13.90 -19.49
CA PHE A 598 9.17 12.48 -19.81
C PHE A 598 9.99 11.60 -18.89
N THR A 599 9.33 10.72 -18.18
CA THR A 599 9.95 9.72 -17.32
C THR A 599 9.53 8.32 -17.74
N LEU A 600 10.49 7.41 -17.79
CA LEU A 600 10.27 5.99 -18.01
C LEU A 600 10.72 5.23 -16.75
N THR A 601 9.84 4.39 -16.23
CA THR A 601 10.14 3.47 -15.13
C THR A 601 9.92 2.05 -15.61
N ALA A 602 10.89 1.18 -15.39
CA ALA A 602 10.83 -0.24 -15.68
C ALA A 602 11.16 -1.03 -14.42
N ALA A 603 10.39 -2.07 -14.14
CA ALA A 603 10.65 -2.96 -13.02
C ALA A 603 10.42 -4.42 -13.43
N TYR A 604 11.20 -5.31 -12.81
CA TYR A 604 11.04 -6.75 -12.93
C TYR A 604 11.15 -7.38 -11.54
N ARG A 605 10.19 -8.24 -11.19
CA ARG A 605 10.20 -9.02 -9.97
C ARG A 605 10.07 -10.50 -10.28
N TYR A 606 10.86 -11.30 -9.59
CA TYR A 606 10.75 -12.77 -9.55
C TYR A 606 10.32 -13.20 -8.15
N THR A 607 9.44 -14.21 -8.08
CA THR A 607 8.89 -14.70 -6.81
C THR A 607 8.92 -16.22 -6.79
N ASP A 608 9.50 -16.83 -5.74
CA ASP A 608 9.42 -18.25 -5.42
C ASP A 608 8.80 -18.43 -4.02
N ALA A 609 7.49 -18.68 -3.98
CA ALA A 609 6.72 -18.89 -2.75
C ALA A 609 6.18 -20.32 -2.72
N LYS A 610 6.52 -21.06 -1.65
CA LYS A 610 6.13 -22.47 -1.49
C LYS A 610 5.63 -22.76 -0.09
N THR A 611 4.74 -23.75 -0.01
CA THR A 611 4.17 -24.26 1.25
C THR A 611 4.07 -25.77 1.18
N ASP A 612 4.28 -26.42 2.31
CA ASP A 612 4.01 -27.86 2.45
C ASP A 612 2.52 -28.04 2.70
N TYR A 613 1.84 -28.74 1.78
CA TYR A 613 0.44 -29.13 1.86
C TYR A 613 0.33 -30.60 2.20
N ARG A 614 -0.72 -31.02 2.89
CA ARG A 614 -0.99 -32.44 3.17
C ARG A 614 -1.79 -33.03 2.01
N ASN A 615 -1.39 -34.22 1.58
CA ASN A 615 -2.25 -35.01 0.66
C ASN A 615 -3.34 -35.79 1.45
N GLU A 616 -4.16 -36.54 0.76
CA GLU A 616 -5.21 -37.39 1.37
C GLU A 616 -4.67 -38.39 2.40
N GLU A 617 -3.42 -38.82 2.25
CA GLU A 617 -2.74 -39.73 3.17
C GLU A 617 -2.09 -38.98 4.36
N GLY A 618 -2.21 -37.67 4.44
CA GLY A 618 -1.61 -36.80 5.46
C GLY A 618 -0.10 -36.53 5.27
N VAL A 619 0.47 -36.93 4.13
CA VAL A 619 1.90 -36.70 3.82
C VAL A 619 2.10 -35.29 3.29
N ALA A 620 3.11 -34.58 3.82
CA ALA A 620 3.42 -33.23 3.39
C ALA A 620 4.13 -33.20 2.04
N HIS A 621 3.62 -32.40 1.10
CA HIS A 621 4.18 -32.13 -0.21
C HIS A 621 4.45 -30.65 -0.40
N ARG A 622 5.67 -30.27 -0.78
CA ARG A 622 6.04 -28.88 -1.06
C ARG A 622 5.61 -28.44 -2.44
N LEU A 623 4.61 -27.56 -2.52
CA LEU A 623 4.11 -27.00 -3.75
C LEU A 623 4.31 -25.49 -3.77
N LYS A 624 4.38 -24.90 -4.99
CA LYS A 624 4.26 -23.45 -5.15
C LYS A 624 2.89 -22.99 -4.64
N LYS A 625 2.82 -21.81 -4.01
CA LYS A 625 1.53 -21.22 -3.61
C LYS A 625 0.65 -20.98 -4.84
N PRO A 626 -0.63 -21.36 -4.81
CA PRO A 626 -1.53 -21.13 -5.94
C PRO A 626 -1.79 -19.64 -6.16
N PHE A 627 -2.14 -19.26 -7.38
CA PHE A 627 -2.46 -17.88 -7.81
C PHE A 627 -1.32 -16.88 -7.60
N VAL A 628 -0.07 -17.33 -7.52
CA VAL A 628 1.12 -16.49 -7.46
C VAL A 628 1.87 -16.59 -8.79
N SER A 629 2.02 -15.47 -9.49
CA SER A 629 2.81 -15.39 -10.72
C SER A 629 4.30 -15.55 -10.40
N ASP A 630 5.01 -16.35 -11.21
CA ASP A 630 6.45 -16.57 -11.06
C ASP A 630 7.26 -15.28 -11.26
N TYR A 631 6.77 -14.36 -12.09
CA TYR A 631 7.37 -13.04 -12.28
C TYR A 631 6.34 -11.98 -12.59
N LYS A 632 6.71 -10.73 -12.36
CA LYS A 632 5.98 -9.55 -12.79
C LYS A 632 6.94 -8.53 -13.40
N GLY A 633 6.59 -8.03 -14.58
CA GLY A 633 7.22 -6.87 -15.21
C GLY A 633 6.29 -5.67 -15.19
N LEU A 634 6.84 -4.47 -15.01
CA LEU A 634 6.12 -3.21 -15.11
C LEU A 634 6.91 -2.25 -15.99
N LEU A 635 6.22 -1.59 -16.91
CA LEU A 635 6.77 -0.49 -17.69
C LEU A 635 5.79 0.68 -17.62
N THR A 636 6.21 1.80 -17.05
CA THR A 636 5.41 3.02 -16.95
C THR A 636 6.11 4.15 -17.69
N ALA A 637 5.42 4.73 -18.67
CA ALA A 637 5.86 5.90 -19.41
C ALA A 637 4.92 7.07 -19.10
N SER A 638 5.47 8.17 -18.63
CA SER A 638 4.71 9.37 -18.31
C SER A 638 5.33 10.59 -19.00
N TYR A 639 4.50 11.33 -19.71
CA TYR A 639 4.91 12.57 -20.36
C TYR A 639 4.00 13.73 -19.96
N GLN A 640 4.59 14.76 -19.40
CA GLN A 640 3.94 16.00 -19.05
C GLN A 640 4.48 17.15 -19.91
N THR A 641 3.59 17.80 -20.65
CA THR A 641 3.98 18.94 -21.50
C THR A 641 4.45 20.14 -20.66
N PRO A 642 5.25 21.07 -21.24
CA PRO A 642 5.59 22.32 -20.59
C PRO A 642 4.38 23.06 -20.03
N LEU A 643 4.54 23.71 -18.85
CA LEU A 643 3.48 24.38 -18.12
C LEU A 643 2.36 23.44 -17.64
N LYS A 644 2.62 22.14 -17.56
CA LYS A 644 1.68 21.14 -17.07
C LYS A 644 0.29 21.19 -17.73
N LYS A 645 0.21 21.49 -19.03
CA LYS A 645 -1.07 21.61 -19.75
C LYS A 645 -1.69 20.26 -20.10
N TRP A 646 -0.85 19.30 -20.48
CA TRP A 646 -1.25 17.94 -20.83
C TRP A 646 -0.35 16.93 -20.16
N GLN A 647 -0.91 15.81 -19.79
CA GLN A 647 -0.20 14.64 -19.29
C GLN A 647 -0.68 13.40 -20.03
N PHE A 648 0.25 12.53 -20.39
CA PHE A 648 0.02 11.26 -21.07
C PHE A 648 0.71 10.17 -20.25
N ASP A 649 -0.06 9.19 -19.81
CA ASP A 649 0.42 8.09 -19.00
C ASP A 649 0.10 6.76 -19.69
N LEU A 650 1.08 5.85 -19.69
CA LEU A 650 0.96 4.50 -20.20
C LEU A 650 1.61 3.55 -19.20
N THR A 651 0.88 2.54 -18.77
CA THR A 651 1.38 1.50 -17.89
C THR A 651 1.14 0.15 -18.52
N SER A 652 2.20 -0.66 -18.63
CA SER A 652 2.14 -2.04 -19.13
C SER A 652 2.58 -2.99 -18.01
N GLN A 653 1.72 -3.93 -17.65
CA GLN A 653 1.97 -4.97 -16.67
C GLN A 653 2.14 -6.32 -17.39
N PHE A 654 3.27 -6.98 -17.18
CA PHE A 654 3.58 -8.29 -17.71
C PHE A 654 3.51 -9.28 -16.54
N ASN A 655 2.46 -10.10 -16.48
CA ASN A 655 2.25 -11.07 -15.42
C ASN A 655 2.66 -12.45 -15.91
N GLY A 656 3.57 -13.09 -15.19
CA GLY A 656 4.01 -14.46 -15.48
C GLY A 656 2.92 -15.48 -15.21
N GLY A 657 3.10 -16.68 -15.73
CA GLY A 657 2.29 -17.82 -15.36
C GLY A 657 2.54 -18.25 -13.91
N GLY A 658 1.71 -19.14 -13.42
CA GLY A 658 1.82 -19.68 -12.07
C GLY A 658 0.97 -20.94 -11.91
N ARG A 659 0.95 -21.49 -10.70
CA ARG A 659 0.22 -22.70 -10.36
C ARG A 659 -1.24 -22.39 -9.96
N MET A 660 -2.16 -23.24 -10.38
CA MET A 660 -3.51 -23.37 -9.86
C MET A 660 -3.58 -24.43 -8.76
N PRO A 661 -4.62 -24.48 -7.91
CA PRO A 661 -4.87 -25.64 -7.07
C PRO A 661 -4.90 -26.93 -7.90
N THR A 662 -4.51 -28.05 -7.30
CA THR A 662 -4.43 -29.33 -7.98
C THR A 662 -5.81 -29.76 -8.51
N PRO A 663 -6.00 -29.94 -9.83
CA PRO A 663 -7.28 -30.40 -10.37
C PRO A 663 -7.48 -31.88 -10.06
N ASP A 664 -8.74 -32.32 -10.06
CA ASP A 664 -9.09 -33.73 -9.99
C ASP A 664 -8.54 -34.45 -11.25
N ALA A 665 -7.72 -35.51 -11.05
CA ALA A 665 -7.15 -36.26 -12.14
C ALA A 665 -8.17 -37.03 -12.98
N SER A 666 -9.32 -37.41 -12.39
CA SER A 666 -10.42 -38.13 -13.04
C SER A 666 -11.36 -37.22 -13.82
N ASN A 667 -11.49 -35.97 -13.41
CA ASN A 667 -12.36 -34.96 -14.04
C ASN A 667 -11.72 -33.57 -13.95
N PRO A 668 -10.70 -33.26 -14.77
CA PRO A 668 -10.01 -31.97 -14.68
C PRO A 668 -10.89 -30.85 -15.21
N LEU A 669 -11.40 -30.01 -14.30
CA LEU A 669 -12.24 -28.85 -14.61
C LEU A 669 -11.44 -27.59 -14.95
N TRP A 670 -10.17 -27.58 -14.59
CA TRP A 670 -9.22 -26.48 -14.88
C TRP A 670 -7.82 -27.02 -15.11
N GLU A 671 -6.98 -26.21 -15.76
CA GLU A 671 -5.56 -26.52 -15.99
C GLU A 671 -4.76 -26.35 -14.67
N PRO A 672 -3.72 -27.17 -14.43
CA PRO A 672 -2.89 -27.10 -13.22
C PRO A 672 -2.05 -25.81 -13.14
N ASN A 673 -1.90 -25.09 -14.25
CA ASN A 673 -1.14 -23.84 -14.32
C ASN A 673 -1.88 -22.82 -15.19
N PHE A 674 -1.80 -21.56 -14.79
CA PHE A 674 -2.26 -20.45 -15.62
C PHE A 674 -1.13 -19.85 -16.46
N LYS A 675 -1.48 -19.26 -17.59
CA LYS A 675 -0.54 -18.70 -18.58
C LYS A 675 -0.18 -17.24 -18.23
N ALA A 676 0.98 -16.81 -18.73
CA ALA A 676 1.37 -15.41 -18.67
C ALA A 676 0.41 -14.54 -19.50
N TYR A 677 0.19 -13.30 -19.02
CA TYR A 677 -0.67 -12.31 -19.68
C TYR A 677 -0.15 -10.89 -19.49
N THR A 678 -0.64 -9.99 -20.33
CA THR A 678 -0.26 -8.57 -20.29
C THR A 678 -1.50 -7.70 -20.20
N VAL A 679 -1.44 -6.69 -19.31
CA VAL A 679 -2.46 -5.65 -19.18
C VAL A 679 -1.81 -4.31 -19.49
N VAL A 680 -2.48 -3.48 -20.30
CA VAL A 680 -2.01 -2.14 -20.66
C VAL A 680 -3.08 -1.13 -20.31
N ASN A 681 -2.72 -0.12 -19.53
CA ASN A 681 -3.57 0.98 -19.14
C ASN A 681 -3.02 2.29 -19.69
N ALA A 682 -3.89 3.19 -20.13
CA ALA A 682 -3.48 4.51 -20.62
C ALA A 682 -4.44 5.59 -20.16
N GLN A 683 -3.90 6.79 -19.92
CA GLN A 683 -4.68 7.98 -19.55
C GLN A 683 -4.11 9.23 -20.20
N ILE A 684 -4.99 10.13 -20.61
CA ILE A 684 -4.67 11.49 -21.03
C ILE A 684 -5.38 12.45 -20.10
N THR A 685 -4.64 13.41 -19.55
CA THR A 685 -5.17 14.44 -18.67
C THR A 685 -4.89 15.83 -19.25
N LYS A 686 -5.91 16.67 -19.35
CA LYS A 686 -5.82 18.09 -19.66
C LYS A 686 -5.98 18.92 -18.41
N TYR A 687 -5.01 19.75 -18.09
CA TYR A 687 -5.05 20.67 -16.94
C TYR A 687 -5.42 22.08 -17.35
N PHE A 688 -6.27 22.71 -16.56
CA PHE A 688 -6.61 24.12 -16.55
C PHE A 688 -6.25 24.69 -15.16
N ARG A 689 -6.50 25.96 -14.92
CA ARG A 689 -6.11 26.60 -13.65
C ARG A 689 -6.73 25.93 -12.41
N GLN A 690 -8.03 25.62 -12.44
CA GLN A 690 -8.77 25.00 -11.35
C GLN A 690 -9.41 23.67 -11.74
N TRP A 691 -9.33 23.28 -13.00
CA TRP A 691 -9.97 22.10 -13.56
C TRP A 691 -8.94 21.15 -14.16
N SER A 692 -9.22 19.88 -14.08
CA SER A 692 -8.59 18.92 -14.99
C SER A 692 -9.64 17.95 -15.52
N ILE A 693 -9.49 17.60 -16.79
CA ILE A 693 -10.34 16.60 -17.45
C ILE A 693 -9.43 15.45 -17.84
N TYR A 694 -9.84 14.24 -17.54
CA TYR A 694 -9.08 13.04 -17.88
C TYR A 694 -9.97 12.03 -18.60
N VAL A 695 -9.36 11.31 -19.54
CA VAL A 695 -9.95 10.19 -20.27
C VAL A 695 -8.91 9.08 -20.31
N GLY A 696 -9.32 7.86 -20.07
CA GLY A 696 -8.42 6.72 -20.08
C GLY A 696 -9.12 5.42 -20.41
N ALA A 697 -8.30 4.38 -20.49
CA ALA A 697 -8.77 3.02 -20.65
C ALA A 697 -7.90 2.07 -19.83
N GLU A 698 -8.54 1.19 -19.09
CA GLU A 698 -7.93 0.03 -18.45
C GLU A 698 -8.02 -1.15 -19.41
N ASN A 699 -7.00 -2.01 -19.35
CA ASN A 699 -6.96 -3.23 -20.13
C ASN A 699 -7.22 -3.01 -21.64
N LEU A 700 -6.44 -2.09 -22.26
CA LEU A 700 -6.58 -1.65 -23.66
C LEU A 700 -6.73 -2.80 -24.67
N PHE A 701 -6.03 -3.91 -24.45
CA PHE A 701 -6.04 -5.07 -25.33
C PHE A 701 -7.19 -6.05 -25.05
N ASN A 702 -8.11 -5.69 -24.13
CA ASN A 702 -9.29 -6.48 -23.80
C ASN A 702 -8.98 -7.94 -23.40
N TYR A 703 -7.87 -8.14 -22.69
CA TYR A 703 -7.54 -9.48 -22.20
C TYR A 703 -8.51 -9.89 -21.07
N LYS A 704 -9.00 -11.13 -21.13
CA LYS A 704 -9.82 -11.73 -20.08
C LYS A 704 -9.28 -13.10 -19.75
N GLN A 705 -9.40 -13.49 -18.47
CA GLN A 705 -9.19 -14.86 -18.08
C GLN A 705 -10.26 -15.74 -18.73
N PRO A 706 -9.89 -16.85 -19.42
CA PRO A 706 -10.87 -17.82 -19.86
C PRO A 706 -11.46 -18.57 -18.65
N ASN A 707 -12.77 -18.79 -18.65
CA ASN A 707 -13.50 -19.53 -17.63
C ASN A 707 -13.19 -19.07 -16.19
N PRO A 708 -13.47 -17.81 -15.83
CA PRO A 708 -13.20 -17.32 -14.47
C PRO A 708 -14.09 -17.99 -13.42
N ILE A 709 -15.22 -18.55 -13.83
CA ILE A 709 -16.15 -19.33 -12.99
C ILE A 709 -16.22 -20.75 -13.57
N ILE A 710 -15.86 -21.73 -12.76
CA ILE A 710 -15.94 -23.14 -13.11
C ILE A 710 -17.38 -23.60 -12.96
N ASP A 711 -17.87 -24.39 -13.93
CA ASP A 711 -19.23 -24.93 -14.00
C ASP A 711 -20.33 -23.86 -13.83
N ALA A 712 -20.16 -22.70 -14.46
CA ALA A 712 -21.07 -21.55 -14.37
C ALA A 712 -22.51 -21.87 -14.77
N SER A 713 -22.71 -22.86 -15.65
CA SER A 713 -24.04 -23.34 -16.08
C SER A 713 -24.82 -24.07 -14.98
N ASN A 714 -24.12 -24.58 -13.95
CA ASN A 714 -24.70 -25.31 -12.84
C ASN A 714 -24.22 -24.79 -11.48
N PRO A 715 -24.58 -23.55 -11.08
CA PRO A 715 -23.99 -22.86 -9.92
C PRO A 715 -24.35 -23.48 -8.56
N ARG A 716 -25.18 -24.53 -8.53
CA ARG A 716 -25.51 -25.31 -7.33
C ARG A 716 -25.02 -26.76 -7.42
N GLY A 717 -24.25 -27.08 -8.46
CA GLY A 717 -23.58 -28.36 -8.63
C GLY A 717 -22.29 -28.44 -7.79
N ASP A 718 -21.80 -29.64 -7.59
CA ASP A 718 -20.61 -29.91 -6.76
C ASP A 718 -19.34 -29.31 -7.34
N ASN A 719 -19.31 -29.04 -8.65
CA ASN A 719 -18.13 -28.50 -9.35
C ASN A 719 -18.09 -26.97 -9.45
N PHE A 720 -19.14 -26.28 -9.01
CA PHE A 720 -19.20 -24.82 -9.13
C PHE A 720 -18.12 -24.14 -8.31
N ASP A 721 -17.31 -23.28 -8.95
CA ASP A 721 -16.26 -22.54 -8.26
C ASP A 721 -15.96 -21.18 -8.91
N GLY A 722 -16.32 -20.09 -8.23
CA GLY A 722 -16.00 -18.72 -8.61
C GLY A 722 -14.69 -18.19 -8.06
N SER A 723 -13.94 -18.98 -7.26
CA SER A 723 -12.70 -18.55 -6.62
C SER A 723 -11.42 -18.83 -7.44
N MET A 724 -11.57 -19.44 -8.64
CA MET A 724 -10.44 -19.83 -9.50
C MET A 724 -9.89 -18.69 -10.35
N VAL A 725 -9.73 -17.50 -9.76
CA VAL A 725 -9.34 -16.27 -10.47
C VAL A 725 -7.85 -16.00 -10.36
N TRP A 726 -7.18 -15.83 -11.52
CA TRP A 726 -5.76 -15.52 -11.63
C TRP A 726 -5.46 -14.32 -12.54
N GLY A 727 -6.42 -13.85 -13.33
CA GLY A 727 -6.29 -12.75 -14.28
C GLY A 727 -7.50 -11.82 -14.29
N PRO A 728 -7.56 -10.86 -15.21
CA PRO A 728 -8.72 -9.97 -15.36
C PRO A 728 -10.00 -10.75 -15.68
N VAL A 729 -11.04 -10.54 -14.89
CA VAL A 729 -12.36 -11.15 -15.08
C VAL A 729 -13.14 -10.39 -16.17
N HIS A 730 -13.07 -9.06 -16.14
CA HIS A 730 -13.68 -8.20 -17.15
C HIS A 730 -12.65 -7.66 -18.15
N GLY A 731 -13.11 -7.32 -19.35
CA GLY A 731 -12.28 -6.80 -20.42
C GLY A 731 -11.90 -5.33 -20.27
N ARG A 732 -11.75 -4.65 -21.40
CA ARG A 732 -11.43 -3.22 -21.46
C ARG A 732 -12.53 -2.38 -20.83
N LYS A 733 -12.12 -1.38 -20.02
CA LYS A 733 -12.98 -0.32 -19.49
C LYS A 733 -12.50 1.03 -20.00
N ILE A 734 -13.40 1.83 -20.55
CA ILE A 734 -13.13 3.21 -20.92
C ILE A 734 -13.77 4.11 -19.88
N TYR A 735 -13.05 5.12 -19.44
CA TYR A 735 -13.51 6.04 -18.41
C TYR A 735 -13.18 7.49 -18.75
N ALA A 736 -13.95 8.38 -18.14
CA ALA A 736 -13.69 9.81 -18.17
C ALA A 736 -14.04 10.44 -16.81
N GLY A 737 -13.40 11.56 -16.50
CA GLY A 737 -13.74 12.30 -15.30
C GLY A 737 -13.24 13.73 -15.32
N ILE A 738 -13.72 14.48 -14.34
CA ILE A 738 -13.43 15.91 -14.17
C ILE A 738 -13.05 16.13 -12.70
N ARG A 739 -11.92 16.80 -12.47
CA ARG A 739 -11.50 17.27 -11.15
C ARG A 739 -11.58 18.79 -11.10
N PHE A 740 -12.02 19.31 -9.98
CA PHE A 740 -12.09 20.74 -9.70
C PHE A 740 -11.46 21.00 -8.33
N ASN A 741 -10.55 21.97 -8.23
CA ASN A 741 -9.85 22.30 -7.00
C ASN A 741 -9.80 23.82 -6.83
N ILE A 742 -10.11 24.29 -5.61
CA ILE A 742 -9.86 25.66 -5.14
C ILE A 742 -8.76 25.55 -4.10
N SER A 743 -7.53 25.83 -4.53
CA SER A 743 -6.36 25.78 -3.66
C SER A 743 -6.37 26.95 -2.66
N ARG A 744 -5.66 26.78 -1.56
CA ARG A 744 -5.27 27.89 -0.68
C ARG A 744 -4.10 28.61 -1.33
N ASP A 745 -4.21 29.96 -1.39
CA ASP A 745 -3.14 30.84 -1.85
C ASP A 745 -1.99 30.87 -0.82
#